data_3ff89933f1a7b5390285c502735bdf25
#
_entry.id   3ff89933f1a7b5390285c502735bdf25
#
_cell.length_a   1.000
_cell.length_b   1.000
_cell.length_c   1.000
_cell.angle_alpha   90.00
_cell.angle_beta   90.00
_cell.angle_gamma   90.00
#
_symmetry.space_group_name_H-M   'P 1'
#
loop_
_entity.id
_entity.type
_entity.pdbx_description
1 polymer ?
#
loop_
_entity_poly.entity_id
_entity_poly.type
_entity_poly.pdbx_seq_one_letter_code
_entity_poly.pdbx_strand_id
1 'polypeptide(L)'
;MGSAKLRWALAASAWLGSACLASQIDIPGPPGSAGFGSAVAVLPSGNIVVTAPMGSPSAAYLYDPMGNLISTLSGDLVGDGGIVVLPSGNCLILSPHWNGGLGAVTWVDGVSGLTGEVSAANSLVGATAGDWVGYSVVVLANGNYIAASPLWRDGVDADAGAVTWGDGSNGTTGVVSPANSLVGAWADNGWANIYPLTNGNYVVVNPLRSNGDQPGAGSVTWVDGTLPATGTISAANSLVGQANQYVGNGGVVALANGNYVVSSQQWSDGTYQSATTWADGSTGLTGFVSTANSIVGSGAAYALTNGNYVVQGTVFNGDTGQNVSAFMWADGSVGGVGVVSSANSLISGSSGDALAAGVIPLANGNYVVVSPYWSDGAATVGAATWRDGSHASGDVISAANSLVGSTADDNVGYVVPLRNGNYVVATPGWDNGGIINAGAVTWGDGTQGVAGAISPLNSLVGTSPYDSIGLGAGFGVTPLADGNYVIESPGWNHDGLSEIGAVTWADGTAPIVGEVTPENSLIGVAGYDYVGGGGAVALPNGDYVVVSQQWNLGNTVGAGALTYVPGGGPWSGVVSIVNSLFGSSESDFVGGLPPALGGAWAVGDGDVIVLSALWDNGSISDAGAATLTRKALFSPGPIGPRNSVVGTLPFEGGVMVTAYDEVRRRLVVGRSTANTVSILDPEAIFADGFGAP
;
A
#
# COMPACT_ATOMS: atom_id res chain seq x y z
N MET A 1 -28.86 -70.90 19.46
CA MET A 1 -27.57 -70.38 18.95
C MET A 1 -27.71 -68.89 18.88
N GLY A 2 -27.18 -68.20 19.84
CA GLY A 2 -27.40 -66.79 20.10
C GLY A 2 -26.42 -65.91 19.35
N SER A 3 -26.93 -64.87 18.68
CA SER A 3 -26.17 -63.75 18.12
C SER A 3 -26.03 -62.61 19.13
N ALA A 4 -24.81 -62.41 19.64
CA ALA A 4 -24.51 -61.29 20.49
C ALA A 4 -24.39 -60.00 19.64
N LYS A 5 -25.26 -59.02 19.86
CA LYS A 5 -25.14 -57.65 19.30
C LYS A 5 -24.23 -56.84 20.22
N LEU A 6 -23.01 -56.53 19.72
CA LEU A 6 -22.10 -55.61 20.36
C LEU A 6 -22.59 -54.18 20.10
N ARG A 7 -23.00 -53.45 21.16
CA ARG A 7 -23.32 -52.03 21.13
C ARG A 7 -22.05 -51.26 21.42
N TRP A 8 -21.57 -50.50 20.42
CA TRP A 8 -20.55 -49.48 20.65
C TRP A 8 -21.25 -48.22 21.16
N ALA A 9 -20.95 -47.88 22.40
CA ALA A 9 -21.32 -46.55 22.95
C ALA A 9 -20.24 -45.56 22.53
N LEU A 10 -20.58 -44.63 21.63
CA LEU A 10 -19.76 -43.44 21.40
C LEU A 10 -19.83 -42.57 22.65
N ALA A 11 -18.79 -42.47 23.42
CA ALA A 11 -18.58 -41.43 24.39
C ALA A 11 -18.19 -40.14 23.62
N ALA A 12 -19.15 -39.28 23.40
CA ALA A 12 -18.88 -37.90 22.98
C ALA A 12 -18.29 -37.17 24.21
N SER A 13 -16.98 -37.08 24.28
CA SER A 13 -16.31 -36.13 25.18
C SER A 13 -16.54 -34.73 24.64
N ALA A 14 -17.54 -34.04 25.20
CA ALA A 14 -17.69 -32.61 25.00
C ALA A 14 -16.46 -31.90 25.60
N TRP A 15 -15.54 -31.50 24.76
CA TRP A 15 -14.55 -30.49 25.12
C TRP A 15 -15.33 -29.16 25.26
N LEU A 16 -15.71 -28.82 26.47
CA LEU A 16 -16.05 -27.46 26.84
C LEU A 16 -14.72 -26.69 26.82
N GLY A 17 -14.34 -26.18 25.64
CA GLY A 17 -13.33 -25.15 25.55
C GLY A 17 -13.83 -23.96 26.37
N SER A 18 -13.15 -23.69 27.48
CA SER A 18 -13.35 -22.44 28.22
C SER A 18 -13.09 -21.31 27.24
N ALA A 19 -14.15 -20.58 26.83
CA ALA A 19 -14.01 -19.40 25.97
C ALA A 19 -13.16 -18.40 26.75
N CYS A 20 -11.95 -18.17 26.30
CA CYS A 20 -11.10 -17.08 26.75
C CYS A 20 -11.83 -15.76 26.46
N LEU A 21 -12.17 -14.99 27.48
CA LEU A 21 -12.68 -13.65 27.32
C LEU A 21 -11.48 -12.71 27.18
N ALA A 22 -11.39 -11.98 26.07
CA ALA A 22 -10.41 -10.91 25.92
C ALA A 22 -10.59 -9.87 27.04
N SER A 23 -9.49 -9.34 27.59
CA SER A 23 -9.60 -8.22 28.52
C SER A 23 -9.56 -6.91 27.75
N GLN A 24 -10.49 -6.02 28.05
CA GLN A 24 -10.56 -4.69 27.48
C GLN A 24 -10.32 -3.65 28.56
N ILE A 25 -9.44 -2.67 28.28
CA ILE A 25 -9.24 -1.49 29.11
C ILE A 25 -9.77 -0.30 28.31
N ASP A 26 -10.74 0.42 28.85
CA ASP A 26 -11.24 1.65 28.27
C ASP A 26 -10.63 2.87 28.98
N ILE A 27 -10.00 3.73 28.21
CA ILE A 27 -9.45 5.02 28.63
C ILE A 27 -10.44 6.08 28.19
N PRO A 28 -11.24 6.66 29.11
CA PRO A 28 -12.14 7.76 28.77
C PRO A 28 -11.33 9.03 28.47
N GLY A 29 -11.82 9.83 27.55
CA GLY A 29 -11.21 11.13 27.27
C GLY A 29 -11.15 12.01 28.52
N PRO A 30 -10.04 12.71 28.76
CA PRO A 30 -9.89 13.65 29.86
C PRO A 30 -10.99 14.72 29.87
N PRO A 31 -11.32 15.31 31.04
CA PRO A 31 -12.33 16.36 31.11
C PRO A 31 -12.04 17.51 30.12
N GLY A 32 -13.03 17.89 29.33
CA GLY A 32 -12.91 18.92 28.29
C GLY A 32 -12.37 18.42 26.94
N SER A 33 -11.91 17.15 26.84
CA SER A 33 -11.56 16.58 25.53
C SER A 33 -12.82 16.36 24.68
N ALA A 34 -12.65 16.52 23.37
CA ALA A 34 -13.65 16.13 22.38
C ALA A 34 -12.93 15.53 21.18
N GLY A 35 -13.46 14.43 20.65
CA GLY A 35 -12.77 13.67 19.60
C GLY A 35 -11.53 12.93 20.14
N PHE A 36 -11.48 12.58 21.42
CA PHE A 36 -10.41 11.76 22.00
C PHE A 36 -10.38 10.39 21.32
N GLY A 37 -9.23 10.05 20.75
CA GLY A 37 -9.08 8.88 19.89
C GLY A 37 -9.26 9.18 18.39
N SER A 38 -9.24 10.46 17.94
CA SER A 38 -9.26 10.82 16.52
C SER A 38 -8.04 10.28 15.76
N ALA A 39 -6.88 10.25 16.41
CA ALA A 39 -5.73 9.48 15.99
C ALA A 39 -5.14 8.74 17.19
N VAL A 40 -4.68 7.51 16.95
CA VAL A 40 -3.96 6.70 17.93
C VAL A 40 -2.71 6.11 17.28
N ALA A 41 -1.62 6.04 18.04
CA ALA A 41 -0.40 5.34 17.63
C ALA A 41 0.20 4.64 18.84
N VAL A 42 0.76 3.45 18.62
CA VAL A 42 1.56 2.75 19.62
C VAL A 42 3.02 2.89 19.26
N LEU A 43 3.81 3.36 20.19
CA LEU A 43 5.25 3.55 20.00
C LEU A 43 6.02 2.24 20.30
N PRO A 44 7.25 2.07 19.82
CA PRO A 44 8.07 0.89 20.12
C PRO A 44 8.28 0.60 21.62
N SER A 45 8.12 1.61 22.49
CA SER A 45 8.08 1.45 23.95
C SER A 45 6.82 0.73 24.46
N GLY A 46 5.78 0.66 23.64
CA GLY A 46 4.42 0.25 23.99
C GLY A 46 3.56 1.40 24.53
N ASN A 47 4.11 2.61 24.66
CA ASN A 47 3.34 3.79 25.02
C ASN A 47 2.36 4.17 23.91
N ILE A 48 1.23 4.76 24.29
CA ILE A 48 0.11 5.05 23.40
C ILE A 48 -0.04 6.56 23.26
N VAL A 49 0.05 7.07 22.04
CA VAL A 49 -0.21 8.47 21.72
C VAL A 49 -1.65 8.59 21.22
N VAL A 50 -2.36 9.58 21.76
CA VAL A 50 -3.78 9.82 21.44
C VAL A 50 -4.00 11.29 21.18
N THR A 51 -4.75 11.66 20.15
CA THR A 51 -5.14 13.05 19.89
C THR A 51 -6.62 13.30 20.20
N ALA A 52 -6.91 14.52 20.65
CA ALA A 52 -8.26 15.05 20.87
C ALA A 52 -8.34 16.50 20.29
N PRO A 53 -8.34 16.65 18.97
CA PRO A 53 -8.17 17.96 18.32
C PRO A 53 -9.39 18.89 18.46
N MET A 54 -10.55 18.36 18.82
CA MET A 54 -11.80 19.11 18.97
C MET A 54 -12.09 19.54 20.42
N GLY A 55 -11.17 19.24 21.36
CA GLY A 55 -11.30 19.60 22.77
C GLY A 55 -11.13 21.09 23.05
N SER A 56 -11.42 21.50 24.29
CA SER A 56 -11.13 22.85 24.77
C SER A 56 -10.48 22.79 26.14
N PRO A 57 -9.12 22.88 26.20
CA PRO A 57 -8.19 22.95 25.08
C PRO A 57 -8.11 21.63 24.30
N SER A 58 -7.76 21.70 23.00
CA SER A 58 -7.38 20.51 22.25
C SER A 58 -6.01 20.02 22.71
N ALA A 59 -5.75 18.71 22.60
CA ALA A 59 -4.53 18.13 23.13
C ALA A 59 -4.12 16.82 22.46
N ALA A 60 -2.82 16.51 22.58
CA ALA A 60 -2.27 15.19 22.39
C ALA A 60 -1.78 14.64 23.74
N TYR A 61 -2.04 13.37 23.97
CA TYR A 61 -1.74 12.68 25.22
C TYR A 61 -0.82 11.50 24.98
N LEU A 62 0.13 11.28 25.89
CA LEU A 62 0.91 10.06 25.96
C LEU A 62 0.47 9.24 27.18
N TYR A 63 0.11 8.00 26.97
CA TYR A 63 -0.24 7.02 28.01
C TYR A 63 0.79 5.91 28.06
N ASP A 64 0.98 5.33 29.26
CA ASP A 64 1.71 4.09 29.38
C ASP A 64 0.88 2.90 28.82
N PRO A 65 1.50 1.72 28.66
CA PRO A 65 0.79 0.56 28.15
C PRO A 65 -0.37 0.05 29.02
N MET A 66 -0.51 0.53 30.25
CA MET A 66 -1.60 0.20 31.17
C MET A 66 -2.73 1.25 31.17
N GLY A 67 -2.58 2.30 30.34
CA GLY A 67 -3.55 3.38 30.25
C GLY A 67 -3.37 4.51 31.27
N ASN A 68 -2.22 4.59 31.95
CA ASN A 68 -1.94 5.71 32.83
C ASN A 68 -1.35 6.88 32.04
N LEU A 69 -1.83 8.09 32.29
CA LEU A 69 -1.38 9.30 31.62
C LEU A 69 0.06 9.64 32.01
N ILE A 70 0.95 9.82 31.02
CA ILE A 70 2.35 10.24 31.19
C ILE A 70 2.48 11.74 30.96
N SER A 71 1.96 12.24 29.82
CA SER A 71 2.13 13.65 29.45
C SER A 71 0.94 14.19 28.66
N THR A 72 0.78 15.51 28.66
CA THR A 72 -0.23 16.25 27.91
C THR A 72 0.38 17.44 27.21
N LEU A 73 0.31 17.45 25.88
CA LEU A 73 0.62 18.58 25.02
C LEU A 73 -0.68 19.26 24.61
N SER A 74 -0.87 20.52 24.96
CA SER A 74 -2.12 21.26 24.73
C SER A 74 -1.91 22.46 23.81
N GLY A 75 -3.00 23.00 23.30
CA GLY A 75 -3.00 24.21 22.44
C GLY A 75 -4.29 24.32 21.66
N ASP A 76 -4.25 25.04 20.56
CA ASP A 76 -5.35 25.18 19.61
C ASP A 76 -5.19 24.13 18.49
N LEU A 77 -6.20 23.31 18.22
CA LEU A 77 -6.22 22.26 17.19
C LEU A 77 -4.98 21.35 17.19
N VAL A 78 -4.44 21.03 18.39
CA VAL A 78 -3.26 20.16 18.53
C VAL A 78 -3.59 18.75 18.07
N GLY A 79 -2.80 18.25 17.11
CA GLY A 79 -2.91 16.90 16.57
C GLY A 79 -4.03 16.71 15.53
N ASP A 80 -4.57 17.79 14.96
CA ASP A 80 -5.56 17.74 13.89
C ASP A 80 -4.99 17.18 12.55
N GLY A 81 -3.66 17.26 12.37
CA GLY A 81 -2.92 16.62 11.28
C GLY A 81 -2.47 15.18 11.58
N GLY A 82 -2.75 14.67 12.78
CA GLY A 82 -2.43 13.28 13.17
C GLY A 82 -1.07 13.10 13.83
N ILE A 83 -0.58 11.85 13.82
CA ILE A 83 0.62 11.38 14.51
C ILE A 83 1.54 10.69 13.49
N VAL A 84 2.83 10.97 13.54
CA VAL A 84 3.85 10.26 12.76
C VAL A 84 4.85 9.62 13.74
N VAL A 85 4.91 8.29 13.72
CA VAL A 85 5.91 7.53 14.53
C VAL A 85 7.24 7.52 13.80
N LEU A 86 8.31 7.83 14.51
CA LEU A 86 9.66 7.85 13.98
C LEU A 86 10.40 6.53 14.29
N PRO A 87 11.36 6.11 13.44
CA PRO A 87 12.20 4.94 13.70
C PRO A 87 12.96 4.96 15.02
N SER A 88 13.23 6.16 15.56
CA SER A 88 13.83 6.35 16.89
C SER A 88 12.96 5.90 18.05
N GLY A 89 11.68 5.62 17.82
CA GLY A 89 10.68 5.33 18.86
C GLY A 89 10.00 6.58 19.43
N ASN A 90 10.35 7.77 18.96
CA ASN A 90 9.68 9.04 19.23
C ASN A 90 8.53 9.29 18.24
N CYS A 91 7.80 10.36 18.38
CA CYS A 91 6.75 10.72 17.43
C CYS A 91 6.68 12.23 17.17
N LEU A 92 6.00 12.55 16.08
CA LEU A 92 5.63 13.92 15.73
C LEU A 92 4.12 14.07 15.86
N ILE A 93 3.68 15.17 16.50
CA ILE A 93 2.30 15.62 16.49
C ILE A 93 2.18 16.71 15.44
N LEU A 94 1.33 16.48 14.45
CA LEU A 94 1.09 17.41 13.35
C LEU A 94 -0.13 18.25 13.67
N SER A 95 -0.01 19.57 13.60
CA SER A 95 -1.05 20.52 13.93
C SER A 95 -1.09 21.66 12.91
N PRO A 96 -1.45 21.37 11.63
CA PRO A 96 -1.35 22.36 10.55
C PRO A 96 -2.25 23.59 10.76
N HIS A 97 -3.33 23.45 11.49
CA HIS A 97 -4.25 24.57 11.75
C HIS A 97 -4.02 25.26 13.11
N TRP A 98 -2.97 24.86 13.85
CA TRP A 98 -2.64 25.46 15.13
C TRP A 98 -2.53 26.99 15.05
N ASN A 99 -3.07 27.68 16.07
CA ASN A 99 -3.02 29.12 16.25
C ASN A 99 -3.43 29.93 14.99
N GLY A 100 -4.64 29.65 14.49
CA GLY A 100 -5.18 30.33 13.31
C GLY A 100 -4.47 29.95 12.01
N GLY A 101 -3.92 28.75 11.93
CA GLY A 101 -3.24 28.21 10.74
C GLY A 101 -1.79 28.67 10.60
N LEU A 102 -1.12 29.11 11.68
CA LEU A 102 0.35 29.16 11.68
C LEU A 102 0.90 27.76 11.43
N GLY A 103 0.28 26.78 12.06
CA GLY A 103 0.68 25.37 11.99
C GLY A 103 1.89 25.06 12.89
N ALA A 104 1.99 23.78 13.28
CA ALA A 104 3.07 23.29 14.11
C ALA A 104 3.43 21.83 13.84
N VAL A 105 4.72 21.50 13.94
CA VAL A 105 5.24 20.14 14.06
C VAL A 105 5.91 20.04 15.41
N THR A 106 5.38 19.20 16.30
CA THR A 106 5.91 19.00 17.64
C THR A 106 6.51 17.63 17.78
N TRP A 107 7.81 17.58 18.10
CA TRP A 107 8.47 16.32 18.41
C TRP A 107 8.20 15.95 19.89
N VAL A 108 7.89 14.68 20.12
CA VAL A 108 7.54 14.14 21.44
C VAL A 108 8.40 12.91 21.73
N ASP A 109 9.10 12.94 22.86
CA ASP A 109 9.86 11.80 23.36
C ASP A 109 8.91 10.61 23.64
N GLY A 110 9.19 9.46 23.07
CA GLY A 110 8.32 8.30 23.12
C GLY A 110 8.23 7.60 24.47
N VAL A 111 9.04 8.00 25.46
CA VAL A 111 9.07 7.42 26.81
C VAL A 111 8.54 8.42 27.83
N SER A 112 9.09 9.62 27.86
CA SER A 112 8.75 10.67 28.86
C SER A 112 7.64 11.62 28.38
N GLY A 113 7.37 11.65 27.09
CA GLY A 113 6.42 12.57 26.50
C GLY A 113 6.87 14.02 26.45
N LEU A 114 5.90 14.91 26.21
CA LEU A 114 6.09 16.36 26.27
C LEU A 114 4.86 16.97 26.97
N THR A 115 5.09 17.78 27.98
CA THR A 115 4.01 18.47 28.71
C THR A 115 4.11 19.98 28.52
N GLY A 116 2.97 20.63 28.30
CA GLY A 116 2.85 22.08 28.16
C GLY A 116 2.06 22.50 26.93
N GLU A 117 2.16 23.77 26.58
CA GLU A 117 1.49 24.34 25.39
C GLU A 117 2.44 24.35 24.19
N VAL A 118 1.89 24.09 23.00
CA VAL A 118 2.61 24.21 21.72
C VAL A 118 3.10 25.66 21.54
N SER A 119 4.37 25.80 21.22
CA SER A 119 5.03 27.10 21.02
C SER A 119 6.31 26.95 20.21
N ALA A 120 6.89 28.04 19.72
CA ALA A 120 8.18 28.03 19.04
C ALA A 120 9.35 27.52 19.91
N ALA A 121 9.19 27.41 21.23
CA ALA A 121 10.23 26.90 22.14
C ALA A 121 10.28 25.35 22.12
N ASN A 122 9.21 24.67 21.75
CA ASN A 122 9.11 23.21 21.77
C ASN A 122 8.63 22.59 20.44
N SER A 123 8.36 23.42 19.44
CA SER A 123 7.79 23.00 18.15
C SER A 123 8.38 23.83 17.02
N LEU A 124 8.41 23.26 15.83
CA LEU A 124 8.58 24.01 14.59
C LEU A 124 7.24 24.66 14.25
N VAL A 125 7.19 25.98 14.08
CA VAL A 125 5.93 26.73 13.88
C VAL A 125 6.02 27.70 12.72
N GLY A 126 4.87 28.11 12.16
CA GLY A 126 4.78 29.16 11.16
C GLY A 126 4.97 30.56 11.74
N ALA A 127 5.22 31.52 10.85
CA ALA A 127 5.35 32.93 11.14
C ALA A 127 4.06 33.72 10.90
N THR A 128 3.27 33.27 9.93
CA THR A 128 2.08 33.98 9.41
C THR A 128 0.88 33.04 9.37
N ALA A 129 -0.29 33.53 9.74
CA ALA A 129 -1.53 32.76 9.65
C ALA A 129 -1.76 32.26 8.20
N GLY A 130 -2.00 30.96 8.08
CA GLY A 130 -2.11 30.29 6.79
C GLY A 130 -0.83 29.66 6.27
N ASP A 131 0.29 29.71 7.01
CA ASP A 131 1.55 29.00 6.64
C ASP A 131 1.40 27.48 6.70
N TRP A 132 0.50 26.96 7.52
CA TRP A 132 0.18 25.54 7.69
C TRP A 132 1.40 24.64 7.89
N VAL A 133 2.32 25.06 8.75
CA VAL A 133 3.47 24.24 9.12
C VAL A 133 2.99 22.91 9.68
N GLY A 134 3.54 21.81 9.17
CA GLY A 134 3.06 20.46 9.52
C GLY A 134 1.90 19.96 8.66
N TYR A 135 1.64 20.58 7.50
CA TYR A 135 0.69 20.06 6.51
C TYR A 135 1.03 18.62 6.10
N SER A 136 2.31 18.35 5.89
CA SER A 136 2.79 16.98 5.68
C SER A 136 4.23 16.81 6.19
N VAL A 137 4.57 15.56 6.52
CA VAL A 137 5.90 15.16 6.95
C VAL A 137 6.34 13.93 6.18
N VAL A 138 7.60 13.91 5.74
CA VAL A 138 8.24 12.76 5.10
C VAL A 138 9.35 12.26 6.02
N VAL A 139 9.28 11.00 6.44
CA VAL A 139 10.33 10.34 7.23
C VAL A 139 11.40 9.79 6.28
N LEU A 140 12.66 10.10 6.55
CA LEU A 140 13.80 9.65 5.74
C LEU A 140 14.32 8.29 6.23
N ALA A 141 15.00 7.57 5.35
CA ALA A 141 15.56 6.26 5.67
C ALA A 141 16.61 6.28 6.81
N ASN A 142 17.24 7.45 7.07
CA ASN A 142 18.17 7.66 8.19
C ASN A 142 17.47 7.99 9.52
N GLY A 143 16.14 8.02 9.56
CA GLY A 143 15.34 8.32 10.76
C GLY A 143 15.04 9.81 11.00
N ASN A 144 15.64 10.73 10.24
CA ASN A 144 15.29 12.14 10.24
C ASN A 144 13.97 12.38 9.49
N TYR A 145 13.46 13.59 9.52
CA TYR A 145 12.22 13.91 8.82
C TYR A 145 12.27 15.27 8.13
N ILE A 146 11.38 15.45 7.19
CA ILE A 146 11.18 16.70 6.45
C ILE A 146 9.77 17.19 6.72
N ALA A 147 9.65 18.39 7.30
CA ALA A 147 8.38 19.09 7.43
C ALA A 147 8.15 19.95 6.18
N ALA A 148 7.09 19.66 5.45
CA ALA A 148 6.67 20.43 4.30
C ALA A 148 5.62 21.47 4.70
N SER A 149 5.84 22.72 4.32
CA SER A 149 4.97 23.86 4.58
C SER A 149 4.67 24.56 3.25
N PRO A 150 3.75 24.02 2.43
CA PRO A 150 3.56 24.48 1.06
C PRO A 150 3.04 25.93 0.96
N LEU A 151 2.31 26.39 1.96
CA LEU A 151 1.70 27.72 1.98
C LEU A 151 2.52 28.76 2.78
N TRP A 152 3.73 28.37 3.23
CA TRP A 152 4.61 29.28 3.94
C TRP A 152 4.96 30.53 3.09
N ARG A 153 4.99 31.70 3.74
CA ARG A 153 5.20 33.00 3.11
C ARG A 153 6.52 33.61 3.54
N ASP A 154 7.29 34.16 2.61
CA ASP A 154 8.54 34.85 2.89
C ASP A 154 8.36 36.35 3.25
N GLY A 155 7.10 36.82 3.31
CA GLY A 155 6.75 38.22 3.56
C GLY A 155 6.56 39.05 2.29
N VAL A 156 7.00 38.56 1.12
CA VAL A 156 6.85 39.18 -0.20
C VAL A 156 5.97 38.32 -1.10
N ASP A 157 6.29 37.04 -1.18
CA ASP A 157 5.58 36.09 -2.03
C ASP A 157 4.59 35.26 -1.19
N ALA A 158 3.32 35.27 -1.61
CA ALA A 158 2.35 34.34 -1.08
C ALA A 158 2.72 32.92 -1.59
N ASP A 159 2.65 31.94 -0.66
CA ASP A 159 2.84 30.54 -0.97
C ASP A 159 4.23 30.20 -1.58
N ALA A 160 5.28 30.88 -1.10
CA ALA A 160 6.67 30.57 -1.48
C ALA A 160 7.07 29.15 -1.07
N GLY A 161 6.50 28.65 0.02
CA GLY A 161 6.73 27.35 0.58
C GLY A 161 8.10 27.14 1.21
N ALA A 162 8.14 26.26 2.20
CA ALA A 162 9.33 25.91 2.91
C ALA A 162 9.45 24.41 3.15
N VAL A 163 10.69 23.90 3.10
CA VAL A 163 11.08 22.53 3.41
C VAL A 163 12.04 22.59 4.57
N THR A 164 11.62 22.12 5.74
CA THR A 164 12.40 22.18 6.97
C THR A 164 12.87 20.78 7.37
N TRP A 165 14.18 20.60 7.51
CA TRP A 165 14.75 19.38 8.03
C TRP A 165 14.52 19.27 9.55
N GLY A 166 14.20 18.07 10.02
CA GLY A 166 14.00 17.75 11.43
C GLY A 166 14.85 16.59 11.90
N ASP A 167 15.47 16.75 13.07
CA ASP A 167 16.21 15.70 13.77
C ASP A 167 15.22 14.68 14.36
N GLY A 168 15.26 13.44 13.89
CA GLY A 168 14.35 12.38 14.37
C GLY A 168 14.63 11.94 15.81
N SER A 169 15.80 12.30 16.38
CA SER A 169 16.19 11.93 17.75
C SER A 169 15.86 13.02 18.77
N ASN A 170 15.96 14.30 18.37
CA ASN A 170 15.84 15.45 19.28
C ASN A 170 14.77 16.46 18.87
N GLY A 171 14.21 16.31 17.69
CA GLY A 171 13.25 17.27 17.14
C GLY A 171 13.88 18.53 16.57
N THR A 172 13.05 19.41 16.02
CA THR A 172 13.44 20.73 15.52
C THR A 172 12.42 21.76 16.00
N THR A 173 12.89 22.88 16.50
CA THR A 173 12.05 23.93 17.09
C THR A 173 12.32 25.28 16.46
N GLY A 174 11.44 26.27 16.73
CA GLY A 174 11.57 27.64 16.26
C GLY A 174 10.59 27.99 15.15
N VAL A 175 10.75 29.19 14.62
CA VAL A 175 9.91 29.71 13.54
C VAL A 175 10.53 29.37 12.19
N VAL A 176 9.77 28.82 11.27
CA VAL A 176 10.19 28.53 9.89
C VAL A 176 10.70 29.82 9.22
N SER A 177 11.89 29.76 8.63
CA SER A 177 12.57 30.89 8.01
C SER A 177 13.66 30.42 7.04
N PRO A 178 14.20 31.28 6.16
CA PRO A 178 15.34 30.92 5.31
C PRO A 178 16.62 30.54 6.07
N ALA A 179 16.70 30.84 7.39
CA ALA A 179 17.82 30.48 8.22
C ALA A 179 17.84 29.03 8.71
N ASN A 180 16.67 28.37 8.70
CA ASN A 180 16.50 26.97 9.13
C ASN A 180 15.79 26.08 8.11
N SER A 181 15.43 26.62 6.95
CA SER A 181 14.65 25.92 5.93
C SER A 181 15.14 26.22 4.52
N LEU A 182 14.93 25.29 3.62
CA LEU A 182 15.06 25.52 2.19
C LEU A 182 13.73 26.14 1.72
N VAL A 183 13.77 27.36 1.21
CA VAL A 183 12.58 28.15 0.85
C VAL A 183 12.43 28.35 -0.64
N GLY A 184 11.23 28.70 -1.10
CA GLY A 184 10.90 28.87 -2.50
C GLY A 184 10.62 27.53 -3.22
N ALA A 185 10.34 26.48 -2.48
CA ALA A 185 10.01 25.19 -3.06
C ALA A 185 8.70 25.22 -3.85
N TRP A 186 7.74 26.03 -3.40
CA TRP A 186 6.40 26.18 -4.02
C TRP A 186 6.21 27.51 -4.76
N ALA A 187 7.28 28.30 -4.97
CA ALA A 187 7.20 29.54 -5.72
C ALA A 187 6.49 29.33 -7.08
N ASP A 188 5.82 30.38 -7.57
CA ASP A 188 5.01 30.37 -8.80
C ASP A 188 3.72 29.52 -8.72
N ASN A 189 3.13 29.35 -7.52
CA ASN A 189 1.95 28.51 -7.25
C ASN A 189 2.13 27.04 -7.71
N GLY A 190 3.39 26.57 -7.75
CA GLY A 190 3.73 25.20 -8.15
C GLY A 190 3.47 24.21 -7.02
N TRP A 191 3.08 22.98 -7.37
CA TRP A 191 3.07 21.86 -6.47
C TRP A 191 4.48 21.28 -6.39
N ALA A 192 5.14 21.43 -5.25
CA ALA A 192 6.39 20.73 -4.99
C ALA A 192 6.12 19.40 -4.31
N ASN A 193 6.86 18.38 -4.75
CA ASN A 193 6.85 17.06 -4.14
C ASN A 193 8.22 16.78 -3.52
N ILE A 194 8.22 16.03 -2.42
CA ILE A 194 9.43 15.56 -1.75
C ILE A 194 9.55 14.06 -1.97
N TYR A 195 10.67 13.64 -2.54
CA TYR A 195 10.97 12.24 -2.84
C TYR A 195 12.13 11.79 -1.94
N PRO A 196 11.89 10.95 -0.92
CA PRO A 196 12.96 10.35 -0.14
C PRO A 196 13.75 9.36 -1.00
N LEU A 197 15.07 9.37 -0.83
CA LEU A 197 15.97 8.41 -1.46
C LEU A 197 16.31 7.27 -0.49
N THR A 198 16.68 6.12 -1.04
CA THR A 198 16.98 4.92 -0.23
C THR A 198 18.23 5.07 0.63
N ASN A 199 19.12 6.06 0.31
CA ASN A 199 20.34 6.38 1.08
C ASN A 199 20.12 7.40 2.21
N GLY A 200 18.87 7.84 2.46
CA GLY A 200 18.53 8.81 3.49
C GLY A 200 18.57 10.28 3.06
N ASN A 201 18.97 10.58 1.83
CA ASN A 201 18.85 11.90 1.20
C ASN A 201 17.45 12.10 0.62
N TYR A 202 17.15 13.25 0.05
CA TYR A 202 15.86 13.51 -0.57
C TYR A 202 15.96 14.50 -1.73
N VAL A 203 14.91 14.55 -2.53
CA VAL A 203 14.82 15.44 -3.68
C VAL A 203 13.53 16.26 -3.58
N VAL A 204 13.64 17.57 -3.78
CA VAL A 204 12.50 18.51 -3.86
C VAL A 204 12.26 18.86 -5.32
N VAL A 205 11.06 18.64 -5.81
CA VAL A 205 10.67 18.85 -7.21
C VAL A 205 9.55 19.87 -7.31
N ASN A 206 9.77 20.94 -8.06
CA ASN A 206 8.72 21.88 -8.46
C ASN A 206 8.74 22.08 -9.99
N PRO A 207 7.84 21.41 -10.73
CA PRO A 207 7.83 21.52 -12.19
C PRO A 207 7.41 22.88 -12.71
N LEU A 208 6.66 23.68 -11.93
CA LEU A 208 6.15 25.00 -12.37
C LEU A 208 7.10 26.13 -12.04
N ARG A 209 8.19 25.86 -11.28
CA ARG A 209 9.10 26.91 -10.84
C ARG A 209 9.73 27.64 -12.02
N SER A 210 9.75 28.98 -11.93
CA SER A 210 10.50 29.83 -12.85
C SER A 210 12.00 29.82 -12.54
N ASN A 211 12.84 29.91 -13.57
CA ASN A 211 14.28 30.10 -13.45
C ASN A 211 14.66 31.48 -14.01
N GLY A 212 14.65 32.51 -13.14
CA GLY A 212 14.73 33.89 -13.57
C GLY A 212 13.60 34.27 -14.52
N ASP A 213 13.90 34.77 -15.71
CA ASP A 213 12.91 35.14 -16.73
C ASP A 213 12.36 33.94 -17.54
N GLN A 214 12.60 32.71 -17.08
CA GLN A 214 12.14 31.48 -17.74
C GLN A 214 10.96 30.86 -16.98
N PRO A 215 9.70 31.22 -17.29
CA PRO A 215 8.53 30.69 -16.58
C PRO A 215 8.35 29.17 -16.86
N GLY A 216 7.93 28.41 -15.86
CA GLY A 216 7.69 26.97 -16.00
C GLY A 216 8.94 26.17 -16.40
N ALA A 217 10.12 26.63 -16.03
CA ALA A 217 11.37 25.92 -16.29
C ALA A 217 11.40 24.58 -15.55
N GLY A 218 10.84 24.55 -14.34
CA GLY A 218 10.92 23.44 -13.41
C GLY A 218 12.25 23.42 -12.64
N SER A 219 12.24 22.79 -11.47
CA SER A 219 13.45 22.58 -10.66
C SER A 219 13.41 21.24 -9.95
N VAL A 220 14.56 20.57 -9.88
CA VAL A 220 14.78 19.35 -9.10
C VAL A 220 16.01 19.56 -8.24
N THR A 221 15.82 19.65 -6.93
CA THR A 221 16.85 20.01 -5.96
C THR A 221 17.16 18.80 -5.09
N TRP A 222 18.36 18.29 -5.18
CA TRP A 222 18.88 17.27 -4.27
C TRP A 222 19.30 17.89 -2.94
N VAL A 223 19.06 17.18 -1.84
CA VAL A 223 19.36 17.66 -0.48
C VAL A 223 19.91 16.50 0.36
N ASP A 224 20.99 16.80 1.09
CA ASP A 224 21.54 15.91 2.11
C ASP A 224 20.56 15.78 3.29
N GLY A 225 20.09 14.55 3.53
CA GLY A 225 19.13 14.25 4.61
C GLY A 225 19.76 14.13 6.00
N THR A 226 21.08 14.30 6.14
CA THR A 226 21.78 14.22 7.43
C THR A 226 21.90 15.58 8.12
N LEU A 227 21.73 16.67 7.39
CA LEU A 227 21.96 18.05 7.87
C LEU A 227 20.79 18.97 7.47
N PRO A 228 20.56 20.04 8.26
CA PRO A 228 19.60 21.08 7.88
C PRO A 228 19.99 21.75 6.56
N ALA A 229 19.09 21.74 5.59
CA ALA A 229 19.24 22.52 4.37
C ALA A 229 18.59 23.90 4.55
N THR A 230 19.29 24.94 4.13
CA THR A 230 18.85 26.33 4.29
C THR A 230 19.04 27.13 3.00
N GLY A 231 18.37 28.27 2.91
CA GLY A 231 18.48 29.18 1.78
C GLY A 231 17.39 28.99 0.73
N THR A 232 17.66 29.42 -0.50
CA THR A 232 16.66 29.47 -1.57
C THR A 232 16.98 28.48 -2.68
N ILE A 233 15.97 27.77 -3.19
CA ILE A 233 16.08 26.95 -4.39
C ILE A 233 16.40 27.85 -5.60
N SER A 234 17.37 27.45 -6.40
CA SER A 234 17.84 28.20 -7.57
C SER A 234 18.54 27.29 -8.60
N ALA A 235 18.83 27.78 -9.78
CA ALA A 235 19.62 27.06 -10.77
C ALA A 235 21.04 26.69 -10.30
N ALA A 236 21.56 27.34 -9.25
CA ALA A 236 22.87 27.04 -8.72
C ALA A 236 22.92 25.75 -7.88
N ASN A 237 21.78 25.31 -7.33
CA ASN A 237 21.65 24.12 -6.50
C ASN A 237 20.65 23.09 -7.03
N SER A 238 20.17 23.26 -8.27
CA SER A 238 19.12 22.43 -8.83
C SER A 238 19.40 22.05 -10.29
N LEU A 239 18.83 20.92 -10.71
CA LEU A 239 18.62 20.61 -12.11
C LEU A 239 17.41 21.42 -12.58
N VAL A 240 17.54 22.17 -13.67
CA VAL A 240 16.50 23.08 -14.18
C VAL A 240 16.28 22.95 -15.68
N GLY A 241 15.19 23.49 -16.16
CA GLY A 241 14.88 23.64 -17.58
C GLY A 241 14.98 25.08 -18.08
N GLN A 242 14.63 25.23 -19.34
CA GLN A 242 14.29 26.52 -19.97
C GLN A 242 12.78 26.79 -19.84
N ALA A 243 12.30 27.92 -20.37
CA ALA A 243 10.88 28.28 -20.31
C ALA A 243 9.97 27.15 -20.84
N ASN A 244 8.95 26.83 -20.05
CA ASN A 244 7.92 25.82 -20.34
C ASN A 244 8.44 24.38 -20.55
N GLN A 245 9.62 24.04 -20.01
CA GLN A 245 10.14 22.67 -20.04
C GLN A 245 9.70 21.82 -18.85
N TYR A 246 9.21 22.45 -17.79
CA TYR A 246 8.59 21.79 -16.62
C TYR A 246 9.43 20.60 -16.09
N VAL A 247 10.74 20.80 -15.94
CA VAL A 247 11.66 19.74 -15.49
C VAL A 247 11.16 19.09 -14.20
N GLY A 248 11.11 17.75 -14.21
CA GLY A 248 10.57 16.96 -13.12
C GLY A 248 9.04 16.75 -13.13
N ASN A 249 8.31 17.20 -14.17
CA ASN A 249 6.86 17.03 -14.23
C ASN A 249 6.37 15.58 -14.33
N GLY A 250 7.24 14.65 -14.68
CA GLY A 250 7.01 13.20 -14.62
C GLY A 250 7.44 12.55 -13.29
N GLY A 251 7.93 13.37 -12.33
CA GLY A 251 8.35 12.90 -11.01
C GLY A 251 9.79 12.38 -10.94
N VAL A 252 10.13 11.83 -9.78
CA VAL A 252 11.43 11.24 -9.46
C VAL A 252 11.23 9.78 -9.06
N VAL A 253 12.09 8.90 -9.56
CA VAL A 253 12.15 7.49 -9.19
C VAL A 253 13.46 7.25 -8.44
N ALA A 254 13.37 6.91 -7.16
CA ALA A 254 14.50 6.49 -6.35
C ALA A 254 14.93 5.07 -6.74
N LEU A 255 16.22 4.86 -6.94
CA LEU A 255 16.79 3.55 -7.27
C LEU A 255 17.25 2.83 -5.99
N ALA A 256 17.27 1.50 -6.04
CA ALA A 256 17.67 0.69 -4.89
C ALA A 256 19.12 0.92 -4.43
N ASN A 257 20.00 1.40 -5.34
CA ASN A 257 21.40 1.72 -5.06
C ASN A 257 21.63 3.12 -4.46
N GLY A 258 20.56 3.86 -4.16
CA GLY A 258 20.65 5.22 -3.60
C GLY A 258 20.60 6.34 -4.62
N ASN A 259 20.79 6.06 -5.89
CA ASN A 259 20.69 7.02 -7.00
C ASN A 259 19.22 7.31 -7.35
N TYR A 260 18.98 8.21 -8.29
CA TYR A 260 17.63 8.53 -8.72
C TYR A 260 17.58 8.95 -10.20
N VAL A 261 16.39 8.89 -10.77
CA VAL A 261 16.11 9.38 -12.12
C VAL A 261 14.96 10.39 -12.09
N VAL A 262 15.08 11.42 -12.92
CA VAL A 262 14.11 12.51 -13.05
C VAL A 262 13.43 12.39 -14.40
N SER A 263 12.11 12.25 -14.41
CA SER A 263 11.31 12.25 -15.63
C SER A 263 10.80 13.67 -15.94
N SER A 264 11.11 14.17 -17.13
CA SER A 264 10.73 15.49 -17.63
C SER A 264 9.95 15.33 -18.94
N GLN A 265 8.66 15.03 -18.81
CA GLN A 265 7.82 14.62 -19.94
C GLN A 265 7.50 15.76 -20.93
N GLN A 266 7.62 17.02 -20.49
CA GLN A 266 7.38 18.21 -21.34
C GLN A 266 8.70 18.90 -21.76
N TRP A 267 9.84 18.36 -21.36
CA TRP A 267 11.13 18.85 -21.84
C TRP A 267 11.25 18.71 -23.36
N SER A 268 11.83 19.73 -24.02
CA SER A 268 12.12 19.66 -25.46
C SER A 268 13.30 20.54 -25.81
N ASP A 269 14.13 20.08 -26.75
CA ASP A 269 15.19 20.87 -27.40
C ASP A 269 14.81 21.27 -28.82
N GLY A 270 13.56 21.06 -29.23
CA GLY A 270 13.06 21.29 -30.58
C GLY A 270 13.20 20.08 -31.53
N THR A 271 14.04 19.12 -31.19
CA THR A 271 14.23 17.86 -31.94
C THR A 271 13.56 16.70 -31.22
N TYR A 272 13.82 16.58 -29.91
CA TYR A 272 13.31 15.53 -29.05
C TYR A 272 12.26 16.09 -28.09
N GLN A 273 11.33 15.24 -27.76
CA GLN A 273 10.30 15.48 -26.72
C GLN A 273 10.57 14.55 -25.56
N SER A 274 10.45 15.06 -24.34
CA SER A 274 10.71 14.35 -23.09
C SER A 274 12.15 13.88 -22.85
N ALA A 275 12.54 13.86 -21.60
CA ALA A 275 13.85 13.43 -21.15
C ALA A 275 13.79 12.72 -19.81
N THR A 276 14.61 11.69 -19.61
CA THR A 276 14.86 11.06 -18.31
C THR A 276 16.31 11.27 -17.94
N THR A 277 16.56 11.98 -16.84
CA THR A 277 17.89 12.37 -16.36
C THR A 277 18.26 11.57 -15.12
N TRP A 278 19.35 10.83 -15.17
CA TRP A 278 19.92 10.15 -14.01
C TRP A 278 20.74 11.11 -13.15
N ALA A 279 20.75 10.88 -11.83
CA ALA A 279 21.57 11.64 -10.89
C ALA A 279 22.10 10.75 -9.78
N ASP A 280 23.33 11.04 -9.36
CA ASP A 280 23.96 10.44 -8.19
C ASP A 280 23.22 10.88 -6.92
N GLY A 281 22.71 9.94 -6.16
CA GLY A 281 21.95 10.21 -4.94
C GLY A 281 22.81 10.66 -3.75
N SER A 282 24.13 10.68 -3.86
CA SER A 282 25.04 11.20 -2.84
C SER A 282 25.47 12.65 -3.05
N THR A 283 25.39 13.15 -4.28
CA THR A 283 25.85 14.49 -4.64
C THR A 283 24.81 15.33 -5.38
N GLY A 284 23.80 14.69 -5.93
CA GLY A 284 22.79 15.34 -6.77
C GLY A 284 23.30 15.73 -8.15
N LEU A 285 22.45 16.46 -8.88
CA LEU A 285 22.79 17.02 -10.20
C LEU A 285 22.28 18.45 -10.30
N THR A 286 23.11 19.34 -10.84
CA THR A 286 22.76 20.74 -11.08
C THR A 286 22.95 21.12 -12.57
N GLY A 287 22.36 22.25 -12.95
CA GLY A 287 22.46 22.75 -14.33
C GLY A 287 21.23 22.42 -15.18
N PHE A 288 21.39 22.39 -16.50
CA PHE A 288 20.26 22.21 -17.43
C PHE A 288 20.10 20.75 -17.86
N VAL A 289 18.85 20.30 -17.98
CA VAL A 289 18.51 19.06 -18.69
C VAL A 289 18.91 19.22 -20.17
N SER A 290 19.58 18.21 -20.69
CA SER A 290 20.12 18.23 -22.07
C SER A 290 20.30 16.81 -22.62
N THR A 291 20.52 16.68 -23.93
CA THR A 291 20.90 15.43 -24.59
C THR A 291 22.24 14.85 -24.13
N ALA A 292 23.08 15.66 -23.47
CA ALA A 292 24.40 15.22 -22.97
C ALA A 292 24.31 14.52 -21.59
N ASN A 293 23.20 14.70 -20.85
CA ASN A 293 23.03 14.14 -19.51
C ASN A 293 21.73 13.34 -19.33
N SER A 294 21.01 13.08 -20.43
CA SER A 294 19.69 12.44 -20.35
C SER A 294 19.45 11.42 -21.46
N ILE A 295 18.57 10.49 -21.21
CA ILE A 295 17.91 9.68 -22.24
C ILE A 295 16.74 10.52 -22.76
N VAL A 296 16.72 10.80 -24.06
CA VAL A 296 15.69 11.63 -24.70
C VAL A 296 14.71 10.79 -25.52
N GLY A 297 13.47 11.30 -25.71
CA GLY A 297 12.37 10.52 -26.26
C GLY A 297 11.78 9.54 -25.25
N SER A 298 12.03 9.78 -23.95
CA SER A 298 11.62 8.92 -22.84
C SER A 298 10.62 9.64 -21.93
N GLY A 299 9.57 8.95 -21.50
CA GLY A 299 8.54 9.50 -20.62
C GLY A 299 8.69 9.03 -19.16
N ALA A 300 8.10 7.88 -18.83
CA ALA A 300 8.15 7.29 -17.50
C ALA A 300 9.44 6.51 -17.27
N ALA A 301 9.86 6.41 -16.01
CA ALA A 301 10.95 5.54 -15.57
C ALA A 301 10.46 4.55 -14.50
N TYR A 302 11.04 3.36 -14.48
CA TYR A 302 10.71 2.26 -13.58
C TYR A 302 11.98 1.72 -12.94
N ALA A 303 12.08 1.78 -11.61
CA ALA A 303 13.21 1.21 -10.89
C ALA A 303 13.14 -0.33 -10.89
N LEU A 304 14.28 -0.98 -11.08
CA LEU A 304 14.46 -2.41 -10.90
C LEU A 304 15.03 -2.70 -9.50
N THR A 305 14.78 -3.89 -8.98
CA THR A 305 15.23 -4.28 -7.64
C THR A 305 16.75 -4.42 -7.52
N ASN A 306 17.46 -4.58 -8.64
CA ASN A 306 18.92 -4.64 -8.72
C ASN A 306 19.62 -3.26 -8.80
N GLY A 307 18.85 -2.16 -8.72
CA GLY A 307 19.36 -0.80 -8.79
C GLY A 307 19.44 -0.21 -10.20
N ASN A 308 19.15 -0.98 -11.24
CA ASN A 308 18.99 -0.51 -12.62
C ASN A 308 17.59 0.09 -12.83
N TYR A 309 17.31 0.58 -14.03
CA TYR A 309 16.00 1.13 -14.36
C TYR A 309 15.63 0.92 -15.83
N VAL A 310 14.36 1.02 -16.12
CA VAL A 310 13.81 0.98 -17.48
C VAL A 310 13.11 2.30 -17.75
N VAL A 311 13.32 2.88 -18.91
CA VAL A 311 12.57 4.05 -19.37
C VAL A 311 11.59 3.65 -20.47
N GLN A 312 10.37 4.14 -20.36
CA GLN A 312 9.37 4.02 -21.41
C GLN A 312 9.43 5.24 -22.32
N GLY A 313 9.44 5.01 -23.61
CA GLY A 313 9.39 6.05 -24.62
C GLY A 313 8.58 5.62 -25.83
N THR A 314 8.68 6.39 -26.91
CA THR A 314 8.07 6.06 -28.19
C THR A 314 9.09 6.12 -29.29
N VAL A 315 9.02 5.17 -30.22
CA VAL A 315 9.86 5.15 -31.41
C VAL A 315 8.99 5.03 -32.66
N PHE A 316 9.49 5.61 -33.77
CA PHE A 316 8.88 5.41 -35.08
C PHE A 316 9.24 4.02 -35.60
N ASN A 317 8.25 3.18 -35.81
CA ASN A 317 8.42 1.88 -36.44
C ASN A 317 8.31 2.03 -37.98
N GLY A 318 9.43 1.87 -38.68
CA GLY A 318 9.48 2.03 -40.14
C GLY A 318 8.66 0.98 -40.92
N ASP A 319 8.46 -0.21 -40.35
CA ASP A 319 7.68 -1.29 -40.95
C ASP A 319 6.20 -1.04 -40.96
N THR A 320 5.68 -0.43 -39.87
CA THR A 320 4.27 -0.10 -39.71
C THR A 320 3.95 1.35 -40.06
N GLY A 321 4.94 2.24 -40.14
CA GLY A 321 4.76 3.67 -40.38
C GLY A 321 4.16 4.41 -39.20
N GLN A 322 4.23 3.88 -37.97
CA GLN A 322 3.56 4.40 -36.78
C GLN A 322 4.52 4.53 -35.58
N ASN A 323 4.17 5.37 -34.62
CA ASN A 323 4.85 5.40 -33.34
C ASN A 323 4.38 4.25 -32.45
N VAL A 324 5.33 3.53 -31.86
CA VAL A 324 5.09 2.38 -30.97
C VAL A 324 5.78 2.60 -29.63
N SER A 325 5.31 1.94 -28.57
CA SER A 325 5.98 1.96 -27.27
C SER A 325 7.33 1.27 -27.33
N ALA A 326 8.29 1.85 -26.60
CA ALA A 326 9.64 1.34 -26.47
C ALA A 326 10.07 1.33 -25.00
N PHE A 327 10.72 0.27 -24.56
CA PHE A 327 11.23 0.08 -23.20
C PHE A 327 12.72 -0.12 -23.25
N MET A 328 13.47 0.91 -22.86
CA MET A 328 14.93 0.91 -22.85
C MET A 328 15.46 0.68 -21.44
N TRP A 329 16.29 -0.34 -21.27
CA TRP A 329 17.02 -0.57 -20.03
C TRP A 329 18.20 0.39 -19.90
N ALA A 330 18.51 0.80 -18.65
CA ALA A 330 19.68 1.63 -18.35
C ALA A 330 20.32 1.21 -17.00
N ASP A 331 21.65 1.35 -16.95
CA ASP A 331 22.46 1.08 -15.76
C ASP A 331 22.24 2.19 -14.71
N GLY A 332 21.72 1.81 -13.55
CA GLY A 332 21.45 2.75 -12.47
C GLY A 332 22.70 3.16 -11.66
N SER A 333 23.86 2.59 -11.91
CA SER A 333 25.11 2.96 -11.24
C SER A 333 25.84 4.13 -11.90
N VAL A 334 25.68 4.28 -13.21
CA VAL A 334 26.37 5.31 -14.01
C VAL A 334 25.40 6.19 -14.81
N GLY A 335 24.15 5.79 -14.88
CA GLY A 335 23.11 6.44 -15.67
C GLY A 335 23.18 6.13 -17.16
N GLY A 336 22.11 6.52 -17.86
CA GLY A 336 21.99 6.38 -19.31
C GLY A 336 21.96 7.75 -20.01
N VAL A 337 22.55 7.82 -21.19
CA VAL A 337 22.41 8.96 -22.11
C VAL A 337 22.13 8.46 -23.52
N GLY A 338 21.45 9.26 -24.32
CA GLY A 338 21.16 8.91 -25.70
C GLY A 338 19.70 8.97 -26.07
N VAL A 339 19.31 8.30 -27.14
CA VAL A 339 17.95 8.35 -27.70
C VAL A 339 17.30 6.98 -27.60
N VAL A 340 16.05 6.94 -27.14
CA VAL A 340 15.23 5.71 -27.19
C VAL A 340 15.04 5.32 -28.67
N SER A 341 15.34 4.08 -29.01
CA SER A 341 15.31 3.58 -30.40
C SER A 341 14.95 2.09 -30.43
N SER A 342 14.53 1.60 -31.61
CA SER A 342 14.26 0.17 -31.81
C SER A 342 15.52 -0.71 -31.68
N ALA A 343 16.72 -0.15 -31.81
CA ALA A 343 17.97 -0.89 -31.67
C ALA A 343 18.38 -1.16 -30.22
N ASN A 344 17.88 -0.36 -29.24
CA ASN A 344 18.26 -0.44 -27.83
C ASN A 344 17.06 -0.69 -26.88
N SER A 345 15.89 -0.97 -27.42
CA SER A 345 14.65 -1.08 -26.65
C SER A 345 13.85 -2.32 -27.07
N LEU A 346 13.08 -2.86 -26.13
CA LEU A 346 11.95 -3.72 -26.46
C LEU A 346 10.86 -2.82 -27.05
N ILE A 347 10.36 -3.11 -28.24
CA ILE A 347 9.29 -2.33 -28.87
C ILE A 347 8.02 -3.14 -29.01
N SER A 348 6.88 -2.47 -28.91
CA SER A 348 5.59 -3.06 -29.29
C SER A 348 5.47 -3.13 -30.83
N GLY A 349 4.68 -4.07 -31.32
CA GLY A 349 4.54 -4.30 -32.77
C GLY A 349 3.65 -3.28 -33.45
N SER A 350 2.67 -2.70 -32.78
CA SER A 350 1.64 -1.81 -33.35
C SER A 350 1.37 -0.58 -32.50
N SER A 351 0.80 0.46 -33.09
CA SER A 351 0.54 1.75 -32.42
C SER A 351 -0.57 1.69 -31.37
N GLY A 352 -1.49 0.73 -31.47
CA GLY A 352 -2.56 0.51 -30.48
C GLY A 352 -2.03 0.07 -29.12
N ASP A 353 -0.84 -0.52 -29.08
CA ASP A 353 -0.20 -1.09 -27.90
C ASP A 353 0.36 -0.03 -26.94
N ALA A 354 0.36 1.25 -27.34
CA ALA A 354 1.03 2.33 -26.58
C ALA A 354 0.31 2.80 -25.33
N LEU A 355 -0.96 2.42 -25.10
CA LEU A 355 -1.83 3.18 -24.20
C LEU A 355 -1.88 2.71 -22.74
N ALA A 356 -1.34 1.54 -22.38
CA ALA A 356 -1.37 1.08 -20.97
C ALA A 356 -0.22 0.13 -20.63
N ALA A 357 0.89 0.23 -21.35
CA ALA A 357 2.08 -0.57 -21.05
C ALA A 357 2.79 -0.08 -19.79
N GLY A 358 3.34 -1.01 -19.03
CA GLY A 358 4.09 -0.75 -17.80
C GLY A 358 5.23 -1.74 -17.62
N VAL A 359 6.05 -1.51 -16.59
CA VAL A 359 7.15 -2.39 -16.20
C VAL A 359 6.94 -2.85 -14.77
N ILE A 360 6.92 -4.15 -14.57
CA ILE A 360 6.80 -4.79 -13.26
C ILE A 360 8.16 -5.39 -12.88
N PRO A 361 8.87 -4.83 -11.91
CA PRO A 361 10.14 -5.36 -11.44
C PRO A 361 9.94 -6.66 -10.65
N LEU A 362 10.82 -7.63 -10.85
CA LEU A 362 10.84 -8.89 -10.11
C LEU A 362 11.89 -8.83 -9.00
N ALA A 363 11.72 -9.66 -7.94
CA ALA A 363 12.61 -9.68 -6.78
C ALA A 363 14.06 -10.09 -7.13
N ASN A 364 14.27 -10.80 -8.24
CA ASN A 364 15.59 -11.24 -8.72
C ASN A 364 16.33 -10.21 -9.61
N GLY A 365 15.78 -9.01 -9.79
CA GLY A 365 16.36 -7.95 -10.61
C GLY A 365 15.89 -7.92 -12.06
N ASN A 366 15.21 -8.96 -12.53
CA ASN A 366 14.57 -9.02 -13.84
C ASN A 366 13.23 -8.24 -13.83
N TYR A 367 12.55 -8.18 -14.96
CA TYR A 367 11.28 -7.46 -15.07
C TYR A 367 10.36 -8.04 -16.13
N VAL A 368 9.08 -7.70 -16.04
CA VAL A 368 8.07 -8.01 -17.05
C VAL A 368 7.51 -6.71 -17.62
N VAL A 369 7.50 -6.60 -18.92
CA VAL A 369 6.77 -5.54 -19.65
C VAL A 369 5.36 -6.00 -19.90
N VAL A 370 4.41 -5.18 -19.49
CA VAL A 370 2.97 -5.45 -19.59
C VAL A 370 2.38 -4.63 -20.71
N SER A 371 1.75 -5.26 -21.67
CA SER A 371 1.16 -4.62 -22.86
C SER A 371 -0.27 -5.17 -23.09
N PRO A 372 -1.26 -4.76 -22.27
CA PRO A 372 -2.60 -5.36 -22.29
C PRO A 372 -3.36 -5.17 -23.60
N TYR A 373 -2.95 -4.18 -24.39
CA TYR A 373 -3.56 -3.90 -25.71
C TYR A 373 -2.68 -4.34 -26.88
N TRP A 374 -1.66 -5.17 -26.62
CA TRP A 374 -0.85 -5.72 -27.71
C TRP A 374 -1.69 -6.55 -28.68
N SER A 375 -1.44 -6.36 -29.98
CA SER A 375 -2.14 -7.05 -31.07
C SER A 375 -1.22 -8.04 -31.76
N ASP A 376 -1.72 -9.24 -32.02
CA ASP A 376 -1.06 -10.25 -32.83
C ASP A 376 -1.18 -9.97 -34.36
N GLY A 377 -1.77 -8.84 -34.72
CA GLY A 377 -2.08 -8.44 -36.09
C GLY A 377 -3.50 -8.79 -36.55
N ALA A 378 -4.22 -9.65 -35.83
CA ALA A 378 -5.60 -10.01 -36.07
C ALA A 378 -6.55 -9.44 -35.00
N ALA A 379 -6.13 -9.46 -33.72
CA ALA A 379 -6.92 -9.02 -32.57
C ALA A 379 -6.02 -8.39 -31.50
N THR A 380 -6.63 -7.57 -30.65
CA THR A 380 -6.02 -7.09 -29.40
C THR A 380 -6.17 -8.16 -28.35
N VAL A 381 -5.07 -8.83 -28.00
CA VAL A 381 -5.07 -9.99 -27.10
C VAL A 381 -4.28 -9.74 -25.81
N GLY A 382 -3.38 -8.74 -25.82
CA GLY A 382 -2.47 -8.44 -24.74
C GLY A 382 -1.25 -9.34 -24.67
N ALA A 383 -0.19 -8.86 -24.04
CA ALA A 383 1.08 -9.56 -23.86
C ALA A 383 1.77 -9.23 -22.54
N ALA A 384 2.44 -10.22 -21.94
CA ALA A 384 3.35 -10.07 -20.82
C ALA A 384 4.73 -10.61 -21.23
N THR A 385 5.73 -9.72 -21.31
CA THR A 385 7.07 -10.00 -21.86
C THR A 385 8.13 -9.93 -20.77
N TRP A 386 8.73 -11.05 -20.42
CA TRP A 386 9.86 -11.10 -19.48
C TRP A 386 11.15 -10.55 -20.11
N ARG A 387 11.97 -9.89 -19.28
CA ARG A 387 13.28 -9.34 -19.66
C ARG A 387 14.32 -9.49 -18.55
N ASP A 388 15.55 -9.75 -18.96
CA ASP A 388 16.73 -9.68 -18.10
C ASP A 388 17.01 -8.23 -17.69
N GLY A 389 17.07 -7.98 -16.37
CA GLY A 389 17.33 -6.66 -15.80
C GLY A 389 18.81 -6.31 -15.65
N SER A 390 19.73 -7.11 -16.17
CA SER A 390 21.19 -6.89 -16.04
C SER A 390 21.82 -6.20 -17.26
N HIS A 391 21.15 -6.19 -18.42
CA HIS A 391 21.70 -5.60 -19.65
C HIS A 391 20.61 -5.16 -20.64
N ALA A 392 20.99 -4.24 -21.51
CA ALA A 392 20.12 -3.78 -22.59
C ALA A 392 19.94 -4.85 -23.68
N SER A 393 18.71 -4.97 -24.19
CA SER A 393 18.41 -5.81 -25.35
C SER A 393 17.33 -5.17 -26.21
N GLY A 394 17.58 -5.03 -27.50
CA GLY A 394 16.56 -4.65 -28.48
C GLY A 394 15.78 -5.88 -28.96
N ASP A 395 14.45 -5.77 -29.03
CA ASP A 395 13.58 -6.86 -29.53
C ASP A 395 12.18 -6.32 -29.83
N VAL A 396 11.35 -7.16 -30.45
CA VAL A 396 9.92 -6.86 -30.71
C VAL A 396 9.04 -7.84 -29.93
N ILE A 397 8.01 -7.33 -29.27
CA ILE A 397 7.02 -8.15 -28.57
C ILE A 397 6.35 -9.12 -29.57
N SER A 398 6.31 -10.39 -29.21
CA SER A 398 5.74 -11.46 -30.05
C SER A 398 5.35 -12.67 -29.19
N ALA A 399 4.49 -13.54 -29.69
CA ALA A 399 4.15 -14.80 -29.03
C ALA A 399 5.36 -15.75 -28.80
N ALA A 400 6.52 -15.50 -29.47
CA ALA A 400 7.72 -16.29 -29.28
C ALA A 400 8.50 -15.90 -28.01
N ASN A 401 8.32 -14.66 -27.50
CA ASN A 401 9.04 -14.14 -26.33
C ASN A 401 8.10 -13.60 -25.23
N SER A 402 6.80 -13.78 -25.37
CA SER A 402 5.79 -13.23 -24.45
C SER A 402 4.65 -14.24 -24.22
N LEU A 403 4.07 -14.22 -23.04
CA LEU A 403 2.75 -14.81 -22.80
C LEU A 403 1.71 -13.91 -23.47
N VAL A 404 0.86 -14.48 -24.31
CA VAL A 404 -0.15 -13.73 -25.08
C VAL A 404 -1.54 -14.34 -24.91
N GLY A 405 -2.58 -13.53 -25.08
CA GLY A 405 -3.94 -13.99 -25.16
C GLY A 405 -4.21 -14.80 -26.45
N SER A 406 -5.37 -15.39 -26.54
CA SER A 406 -5.82 -16.25 -27.64
C SER A 406 -7.02 -15.70 -28.40
N THR A 407 -7.76 -14.78 -27.81
CA THR A 407 -8.95 -14.15 -28.37
C THR A 407 -8.95 -12.65 -28.12
N ALA A 408 -9.78 -11.93 -28.90
CA ALA A 408 -9.91 -10.48 -28.75
C ALA A 408 -10.37 -10.13 -27.32
N ASP A 409 -9.78 -9.07 -26.77
CA ASP A 409 -10.11 -8.52 -25.46
C ASP A 409 -9.72 -9.41 -24.26
N ASP A 410 -8.89 -10.45 -24.45
CA ASP A 410 -8.29 -11.21 -23.35
C ASP A 410 -7.49 -10.29 -22.41
N ASN A 411 -6.85 -9.24 -22.93
CA ASN A 411 -6.16 -8.18 -22.18
C ASN A 411 -5.08 -8.72 -21.21
N VAL A 412 -4.21 -9.61 -21.66
CA VAL A 412 -3.11 -10.14 -20.85
C VAL A 412 -2.30 -9.00 -20.26
N GLY A 413 -2.24 -8.89 -18.91
CA GLY A 413 -1.55 -7.74 -18.37
C GLY A 413 -1.52 -7.55 -16.87
N TYR A 414 -2.17 -8.37 -16.08
CA TYR A 414 -2.07 -8.25 -14.61
C TYR A 414 -0.93 -9.15 -14.11
N VAL A 415 0.24 -8.55 -13.91
CA VAL A 415 1.44 -9.27 -13.45
C VAL A 415 1.68 -9.03 -11.98
N VAL A 416 1.79 -10.10 -11.19
CA VAL A 416 2.07 -10.07 -9.76
C VAL A 416 3.41 -10.73 -9.49
N PRO A 417 4.43 -9.99 -9.02
CA PRO A 417 5.73 -10.57 -8.67
C PRO A 417 5.65 -11.40 -7.38
N LEU A 418 6.31 -12.55 -7.39
CA LEU A 418 6.45 -13.40 -6.21
C LEU A 418 7.77 -13.12 -5.47
N ARG A 419 7.79 -13.42 -4.17
CA ARG A 419 8.96 -13.18 -3.31
C ARG A 419 10.19 -13.99 -3.69
N ASN A 420 10.01 -15.14 -4.36
CA ASN A 420 11.08 -16.02 -4.85
C ASN A 420 11.70 -15.57 -6.18
N GLY A 421 11.25 -14.45 -6.74
CA GLY A 421 11.72 -13.91 -8.01
C GLY A 421 10.93 -14.37 -9.24
N ASN A 422 10.02 -15.33 -9.12
CA ASN A 422 9.06 -15.71 -10.14
C ASN A 422 7.88 -14.72 -10.18
N TYR A 423 6.92 -14.93 -11.07
CA TYR A 423 5.76 -14.07 -11.19
C TYR A 423 4.52 -14.82 -11.65
N VAL A 424 3.39 -14.20 -11.55
CA VAL A 424 2.10 -14.73 -11.98
C VAL A 424 1.42 -13.72 -12.88
N VAL A 425 0.79 -14.18 -13.96
CA VAL A 425 -0.01 -13.35 -14.85
C VAL A 425 -1.47 -13.76 -14.69
N ALA A 426 -2.31 -12.87 -14.15
CA ALA A 426 -3.75 -13.05 -14.11
C ALA A 426 -4.38 -12.42 -15.36
N THR A 427 -5.29 -13.13 -15.98
CA THR A 427 -5.99 -12.72 -17.19
C THR A 427 -7.48 -13.07 -17.04
N PRO A 428 -8.22 -12.30 -16.22
CA PRO A 428 -9.62 -12.65 -15.89
C PRO A 428 -10.59 -12.54 -17.08
N GLY A 429 -10.20 -11.77 -18.12
CA GLY A 429 -10.97 -11.68 -19.36
C GLY A 429 -10.70 -12.79 -20.37
N TRP A 430 -9.79 -13.73 -20.08
CA TRP A 430 -9.43 -14.79 -21.04
C TRP A 430 -10.59 -15.74 -21.32
N ASP A 431 -10.78 -16.05 -22.61
CA ASP A 431 -11.81 -16.95 -23.09
C ASP A 431 -11.29 -18.39 -23.20
N ASN A 432 -11.94 -19.35 -22.54
CA ASN A 432 -11.62 -20.77 -22.66
C ASN A 432 -12.36 -21.39 -23.85
N GLY A 433 -11.80 -21.25 -25.02
CA GLY A 433 -12.44 -21.69 -26.27
C GLY A 433 -13.74 -20.90 -26.55
N GLY A 434 -14.91 -21.49 -26.31
CA GLY A 434 -16.19 -20.79 -26.46
C GLY A 434 -16.79 -20.27 -25.16
N ILE A 435 -16.04 -20.34 -24.04
CA ILE A 435 -16.48 -19.90 -22.71
C ILE A 435 -15.94 -18.49 -22.45
N ILE A 436 -16.84 -17.51 -22.52
CA ILE A 436 -16.48 -16.08 -22.41
C ILE A 436 -16.02 -15.73 -20.99
N ASN A 437 -14.90 -14.98 -20.87
CA ASN A 437 -14.37 -14.51 -19.61
C ASN A 437 -14.24 -15.62 -18.54
N ALA A 438 -13.81 -16.81 -18.97
CA ALA A 438 -13.52 -17.90 -18.03
C ALA A 438 -12.39 -17.52 -17.07
N GLY A 439 -11.46 -16.71 -17.55
CA GLY A 439 -10.28 -16.29 -16.83
C GLY A 439 -9.19 -17.35 -16.74
N ALA A 440 -7.96 -16.90 -16.61
CA ALA A 440 -6.78 -17.74 -16.51
C ALA A 440 -5.73 -17.12 -15.59
N VAL A 441 -4.98 -17.95 -14.88
CA VAL A 441 -3.80 -17.56 -14.10
C VAL A 441 -2.61 -18.40 -14.53
N THR A 442 -1.56 -17.75 -15.02
CA THR A 442 -0.36 -18.38 -15.58
C THR A 442 0.85 -18.05 -14.72
N TRP A 443 1.59 -19.07 -14.30
CA TRP A 443 2.88 -18.90 -13.63
C TRP A 443 4.00 -18.62 -14.63
N GLY A 444 4.95 -17.73 -14.30
CA GLY A 444 6.13 -17.38 -15.09
C GLY A 444 7.42 -17.56 -14.31
N ASP A 445 8.40 -18.23 -14.93
CA ASP A 445 9.75 -18.35 -14.40
C ASP A 445 10.45 -16.97 -14.45
N GLY A 446 10.83 -16.44 -13.30
CA GLY A 446 11.49 -15.14 -13.22
C GLY A 446 12.92 -15.09 -13.78
N THR A 447 13.48 -16.23 -14.20
CA THR A 447 14.83 -16.32 -14.82
C THR A 447 14.78 -16.48 -16.34
N GLN A 448 13.68 -16.96 -16.90
CA GLN A 448 13.55 -17.25 -18.33
C GLN A 448 12.26 -16.71 -18.94
N GLY A 449 11.27 -16.38 -18.11
CA GLY A 449 9.93 -15.98 -18.55
C GLY A 449 9.04 -17.15 -18.95
N VAL A 450 7.84 -16.82 -19.40
CA VAL A 450 6.87 -17.73 -20.03
C VAL A 450 6.46 -17.12 -21.37
N ALA A 451 6.28 -17.94 -22.40
CA ALA A 451 5.92 -17.50 -23.74
C ALA A 451 4.87 -18.43 -24.38
N GLY A 452 4.19 -17.92 -25.39
CA GLY A 452 3.13 -18.60 -26.11
C GLY A 452 1.73 -18.19 -25.66
N ALA A 453 0.71 -18.81 -26.24
CA ALA A 453 -0.69 -18.50 -25.89
C ALA A 453 -1.12 -19.14 -24.57
N ILE A 454 -1.95 -18.42 -23.83
CA ILE A 454 -2.64 -18.95 -22.63
C ILE A 454 -3.49 -20.15 -23.03
N SER A 455 -3.49 -21.18 -22.21
CA SER A 455 -4.25 -22.41 -22.41
C SER A 455 -4.40 -23.22 -21.12
N PRO A 456 -5.30 -24.19 -21.02
CA PRO A 456 -5.41 -25.09 -19.85
C PRO A 456 -4.16 -25.96 -19.63
N LEU A 457 -3.21 -25.99 -20.55
CA LEU A 457 -1.96 -26.75 -20.44
C LEU A 457 -0.84 -25.98 -19.72
N ASN A 458 -0.95 -24.65 -19.60
CA ASN A 458 0.03 -23.80 -18.97
C ASN A 458 -0.57 -22.87 -17.88
N SER A 459 -1.89 -22.96 -17.60
CA SER A 459 -2.61 -22.06 -16.72
C SER A 459 -3.67 -22.78 -15.89
N LEU A 460 -4.01 -22.22 -14.74
CA LEU A 460 -5.24 -22.53 -14.02
C LEU A 460 -6.37 -21.74 -14.68
N VAL A 461 -7.48 -22.38 -15.02
CA VAL A 461 -8.56 -21.78 -15.83
C VAL A 461 -9.95 -22.00 -15.24
N GLY A 462 -10.87 -21.13 -15.62
CA GLY A 462 -12.31 -21.30 -15.39
C GLY A 462 -12.98 -22.19 -16.45
N THR A 463 -14.14 -22.69 -16.09
CA THR A 463 -14.92 -23.63 -16.93
C THR A 463 -16.35 -23.17 -17.19
N SER A 464 -16.76 -22.06 -16.58
CA SER A 464 -18.06 -21.44 -16.80
C SER A 464 -17.90 -20.00 -17.28
N PRO A 465 -18.86 -19.45 -18.03
CA PRO A 465 -18.83 -18.06 -18.44
C PRO A 465 -18.79 -17.15 -17.21
N TYR A 466 -17.89 -16.14 -17.27
CA TYR A 466 -17.68 -15.16 -16.22
C TYR A 466 -17.16 -15.72 -14.88
N ASP A 467 -16.53 -16.90 -14.87
CA ASP A 467 -15.75 -17.36 -13.72
C ASP A 467 -14.64 -16.38 -13.37
N SER A 468 -14.11 -15.72 -14.38
CA SER A 468 -13.12 -14.65 -14.28
C SER A 468 -11.96 -14.98 -13.32
N ILE A 469 -11.38 -16.20 -13.48
CA ILE A 469 -10.31 -16.69 -12.60
C ILE A 469 -9.18 -15.66 -12.51
N GLY A 470 -8.80 -15.31 -11.29
CA GLY A 470 -7.82 -14.26 -11.03
C GLY A 470 -8.40 -12.83 -11.03
N LEU A 471 -9.73 -12.67 -10.91
CA LEU A 471 -10.38 -11.38 -10.70
C LEU A 471 -10.76 -11.23 -9.21
N GLY A 472 -9.88 -10.71 -8.42
CA GLY A 472 -10.09 -10.45 -7.00
C GLY A 472 -9.45 -9.12 -6.56
N ALA A 473 -9.44 -8.85 -5.28
CA ALA A 473 -8.71 -7.72 -4.72
C ALA A 473 -7.22 -7.83 -5.08
N GLY A 474 -6.55 -6.73 -5.37
CA GLY A 474 -5.12 -6.75 -5.69
C GLY A 474 -4.74 -7.52 -6.97
N PHE A 475 -5.62 -7.55 -7.97
CA PHE A 475 -5.47 -8.31 -9.22
C PHE A 475 -5.67 -9.83 -9.05
N GLY A 476 -6.40 -10.27 -8.01
CA GLY A 476 -6.82 -11.64 -7.79
C GLY A 476 -5.68 -12.64 -7.51
N VAL A 477 -4.51 -12.15 -7.10
CA VAL A 477 -3.38 -12.98 -6.70
C VAL A 477 -2.68 -12.36 -5.49
N THR A 478 -2.59 -13.09 -4.40
CA THR A 478 -1.86 -12.67 -3.20
C THR A 478 -0.58 -13.49 -3.01
N PRO A 479 0.61 -12.89 -3.14
CA PRO A 479 1.89 -13.55 -2.84
C PRO A 479 2.02 -13.84 -1.34
N LEU A 480 2.40 -15.07 -0.99
CA LEU A 480 2.65 -15.50 0.38
C LEU A 480 4.11 -15.27 0.79
N ALA A 481 4.36 -15.26 2.12
CA ALA A 481 5.68 -14.98 2.66
C ALA A 481 6.73 -16.05 2.31
N ASP A 482 6.30 -17.29 2.10
CA ASP A 482 7.14 -18.45 1.75
C ASP A 482 7.49 -18.54 0.26
N GLY A 483 7.00 -17.58 -0.56
CA GLY A 483 7.20 -17.55 -2.01
C GLY A 483 6.10 -18.25 -2.82
N ASN A 484 5.13 -18.89 -2.16
CA ASN A 484 3.91 -19.41 -2.75
C ASN A 484 2.88 -18.28 -2.97
N TYR A 485 1.68 -18.59 -3.47
CA TYR A 485 0.64 -17.60 -3.69
C TYR A 485 -0.76 -18.21 -3.61
N VAL A 486 -1.76 -17.36 -3.46
CA VAL A 486 -3.17 -17.76 -3.60
C VAL A 486 -3.84 -16.96 -4.70
N ILE A 487 -4.80 -17.58 -5.35
CA ILE A 487 -5.58 -17.04 -6.46
C ILE A 487 -7.01 -16.85 -5.96
N GLU A 488 -7.49 -15.61 -5.96
CA GLU A 488 -8.85 -15.25 -5.60
C GLU A 488 -9.70 -15.16 -6.85
N SER A 489 -10.80 -15.87 -6.84
CA SER A 489 -11.77 -15.97 -7.95
C SER A 489 -13.19 -15.83 -7.41
N PRO A 490 -13.60 -14.65 -6.92
CA PRO A 490 -14.90 -14.46 -6.29
C PRO A 490 -16.08 -14.68 -7.24
N GLY A 491 -15.87 -14.51 -8.55
CA GLY A 491 -16.87 -14.76 -9.58
C GLY A 491 -17.06 -16.23 -9.96
N TRP A 492 -16.27 -17.16 -9.37
CA TRP A 492 -16.34 -18.58 -9.76
C TRP A 492 -17.69 -19.21 -9.49
N ASN A 493 -18.19 -19.96 -10.49
CA ASN A 493 -19.51 -20.61 -10.53
C ASN A 493 -19.35 -22.12 -10.38
N HIS A 494 -20.24 -22.78 -9.63
CA HIS A 494 -20.21 -24.22 -9.46
C HIS A 494 -21.61 -24.81 -9.20
N ASP A 495 -21.90 -26.00 -9.78
CA ASP A 495 -23.14 -26.76 -9.59
C ASP A 495 -24.43 -25.93 -9.79
N GLY A 496 -24.40 -24.99 -10.73
CA GLY A 496 -25.54 -24.12 -11.04
C GLY A 496 -25.76 -22.98 -10.07
N LEU A 497 -24.85 -22.78 -9.11
CA LEU A 497 -24.78 -21.63 -8.23
C LEU A 497 -23.85 -20.57 -8.84
N SER A 498 -24.29 -19.32 -8.87
CA SER A 498 -23.53 -18.21 -9.40
C SER A 498 -22.66 -17.58 -8.30
N GLU A 499 -21.41 -17.23 -8.68
CA GLU A 499 -20.51 -16.38 -7.88
C GLU A 499 -20.33 -16.86 -6.44
N ILE A 500 -20.23 -18.20 -6.24
CA ILE A 500 -19.96 -18.75 -4.92
C ILE A 500 -18.52 -18.41 -4.47
N GLY A 501 -17.63 -18.17 -5.43
CA GLY A 501 -16.24 -17.82 -5.23
C GLY A 501 -15.35 -18.98 -4.84
N ALA A 502 -14.07 -18.83 -5.16
CA ALA A 502 -13.02 -19.81 -4.85
C ALA A 502 -11.69 -19.10 -4.52
N VAL A 503 -10.93 -19.68 -3.59
CA VAL A 503 -9.53 -19.30 -3.32
C VAL A 503 -8.66 -20.53 -3.44
N THR A 504 -7.71 -20.49 -4.40
CA THR A 504 -6.86 -21.63 -4.77
C THR A 504 -5.41 -21.35 -4.37
N TRP A 505 -4.79 -22.24 -3.59
CA TRP A 505 -3.36 -22.16 -3.29
C TRP A 505 -2.51 -22.72 -4.44
N ALA A 506 -1.33 -22.11 -4.66
CA ALA A 506 -0.40 -22.52 -5.69
C ALA A 506 1.07 -22.44 -5.23
N ASP A 507 1.87 -23.41 -5.68
CA ASP A 507 3.31 -23.44 -5.48
C ASP A 507 3.98 -22.37 -6.35
N GLY A 508 4.70 -21.43 -5.71
CA GLY A 508 5.40 -20.37 -6.42
C GLY A 508 6.65 -20.80 -7.18
N THR A 509 7.06 -22.08 -7.10
CA THR A 509 8.23 -22.62 -7.78
C THR A 509 7.89 -23.44 -9.03
N ALA A 510 6.60 -23.68 -9.30
CA ALA A 510 6.14 -24.52 -10.40
C ALA A 510 4.85 -23.98 -11.05
N PRO A 511 4.61 -24.28 -12.34
CA PRO A 511 3.35 -23.93 -12.99
C PRO A 511 2.14 -24.58 -12.31
N ILE A 512 1.09 -23.80 -12.08
CA ILE A 512 -0.25 -24.33 -11.77
C ILE A 512 -1.03 -24.49 -13.08
N VAL A 513 -1.65 -25.65 -13.28
CA VAL A 513 -2.39 -25.97 -14.51
C VAL A 513 -3.69 -26.70 -14.21
N GLY A 514 -4.66 -26.61 -15.11
CA GLY A 514 -5.94 -27.28 -14.99
C GLY A 514 -7.07 -26.34 -14.59
N GLU A 515 -8.06 -26.84 -13.89
CA GLU A 515 -9.30 -26.15 -13.59
C GLU A 515 -9.42 -25.84 -12.10
N VAL A 516 -10.14 -24.75 -11.76
CA VAL A 516 -10.58 -24.48 -10.38
C VAL A 516 -11.68 -25.48 -10.03
N THR A 517 -11.51 -26.18 -8.91
CA THR A 517 -12.46 -27.21 -8.44
C THR A 517 -12.60 -27.17 -6.91
N PRO A 518 -13.68 -27.81 -6.34
CA PRO A 518 -13.83 -27.91 -4.89
C PRO A 518 -12.71 -28.71 -4.20
N GLU A 519 -12.00 -29.57 -4.94
CA GLU A 519 -10.92 -30.41 -4.41
C GLU A 519 -9.59 -29.66 -4.25
N ASN A 520 -9.42 -28.53 -4.97
CA ASN A 520 -8.19 -27.72 -4.93
C ASN A 520 -8.38 -26.32 -4.34
N SER A 521 -9.58 -25.97 -3.88
CA SER A 521 -9.90 -24.59 -3.48
C SER A 521 -10.76 -24.53 -2.21
N LEU A 522 -10.65 -23.41 -1.50
CA LEU A 522 -11.63 -22.97 -0.51
C LEU A 522 -12.78 -22.29 -1.24
N ILE A 523 -14.02 -22.76 -1.04
CA ILE A 523 -15.17 -22.31 -1.81
C ILE A 523 -16.34 -21.87 -0.94
N GLY A 524 -17.31 -21.16 -1.55
CA GLY A 524 -18.63 -20.89 -0.99
C GLY A 524 -19.59 -22.07 -1.12
N VAL A 525 -20.75 -21.95 -0.49
CA VAL A 525 -21.81 -22.97 -0.52
C VAL A 525 -23.16 -22.42 -0.98
N ALA A 526 -23.28 -21.11 -1.08
CA ALA A 526 -24.49 -20.44 -1.57
C ALA A 526 -24.13 -19.48 -2.70
N GLY A 527 -25.07 -19.26 -3.60
CA GLY A 527 -24.89 -18.26 -4.65
C GLY A 527 -24.63 -16.89 -4.03
N TYR A 528 -23.69 -16.16 -4.64
CA TYR A 528 -23.26 -14.82 -4.19
C TYR A 528 -22.55 -14.78 -2.83
N ASP A 529 -21.89 -15.89 -2.44
CA ASP A 529 -20.99 -15.90 -1.27
C ASP A 529 -19.68 -15.15 -1.54
N TYR A 530 -19.30 -15.03 -2.80
CA TYR A 530 -18.09 -14.29 -3.26
C TYR A 530 -16.85 -14.62 -2.43
N VAL A 531 -16.59 -15.90 -2.14
CA VAL A 531 -15.44 -16.30 -1.34
C VAL A 531 -14.16 -15.74 -1.95
N GLY A 532 -13.36 -15.05 -1.11
CA GLY A 532 -12.16 -14.33 -1.54
C GLY A 532 -12.43 -12.95 -2.14
N GLY A 533 -13.67 -12.42 -2.11
CA GLY A 533 -13.98 -11.09 -2.66
C GLY A 533 -13.25 -9.93 -1.98
N GLY A 534 -12.88 -10.07 -0.71
CA GLY A 534 -12.02 -9.12 0.00
C GLY A 534 -10.52 -9.41 -0.11
N GLY A 535 -10.14 -10.43 -0.90
CA GLY A 535 -8.76 -10.87 -1.07
C GLY A 535 -8.26 -11.79 0.04
N ALA A 536 -6.94 -12.01 0.06
CA ALA A 536 -6.25 -12.74 1.11
C ALA A 536 -5.22 -11.86 1.82
N VAL A 537 -5.02 -12.10 3.11
CA VAL A 537 -3.99 -11.45 3.93
C VAL A 537 -2.88 -12.47 4.19
N ALA A 538 -1.73 -12.27 3.54
CA ALA A 538 -0.56 -13.12 3.74
C ALA A 538 0.07 -12.86 5.11
N LEU A 539 0.43 -13.93 5.83
CA LEU A 539 1.07 -13.87 7.14
C LEU A 539 2.56 -14.23 7.03
N PRO A 540 3.42 -13.68 7.92
CA PRO A 540 4.88 -13.89 7.86
C PRO A 540 5.31 -15.36 7.92
N ASN A 541 4.52 -16.22 8.52
CA ASN A 541 4.79 -17.68 8.66
C ASN A 541 4.33 -18.51 7.44
N GLY A 542 3.87 -17.86 6.37
CA GLY A 542 3.33 -18.50 5.17
C GLY A 542 1.85 -18.88 5.23
N ASP A 543 1.20 -18.81 6.41
CA ASP A 543 -0.26 -18.93 6.52
C ASP A 543 -0.94 -17.70 5.88
N TYR A 544 -2.25 -17.76 5.71
CA TYR A 544 -3.02 -16.62 5.19
C TYR A 544 -4.46 -16.61 5.72
N VAL A 545 -5.10 -15.48 5.60
CA VAL A 545 -6.49 -15.29 5.98
C VAL A 545 -7.29 -14.86 4.77
N VAL A 546 -8.35 -15.57 4.45
CA VAL A 546 -9.26 -15.25 3.35
C VAL A 546 -10.38 -14.36 3.85
N VAL A 547 -10.59 -13.22 3.19
CA VAL A 547 -11.64 -12.25 3.49
C VAL A 547 -12.78 -12.44 2.49
N SER A 548 -13.95 -12.84 3.00
CA SER A 548 -15.16 -13.08 2.23
C SER A 548 -16.28 -12.18 2.75
N GLN A 549 -16.15 -10.86 2.52
CA GLN A 549 -17.03 -9.87 3.15
C GLN A 549 -18.51 -10.01 2.78
N GLN A 550 -18.83 -10.62 1.66
CA GLN A 550 -20.21 -10.83 1.20
C GLN A 550 -20.77 -12.22 1.53
N TRP A 551 -19.99 -13.06 2.22
CA TRP A 551 -20.40 -14.40 2.58
C TRP A 551 -21.73 -14.40 3.37
N ASN A 552 -22.61 -15.36 3.05
CA ASN A 552 -23.96 -15.46 3.59
C ASN A 552 -24.04 -16.48 4.74
N LEU A 553 -24.56 -16.07 5.87
CA LEU A 553 -24.84 -16.96 7.00
C LEU A 553 -26.29 -17.50 6.87
N GLY A 554 -26.46 -18.58 6.12
CA GLY A 554 -27.79 -19.10 5.81
C GLY A 554 -28.63 -18.08 5.05
N ASN A 555 -29.66 -17.52 5.68
CA ASN A 555 -30.51 -16.48 5.09
C ASN A 555 -30.03 -15.05 5.39
N THR A 556 -29.00 -14.90 6.19
CA THR A 556 -28.42 -13.57 6.52
C THR A 556 -27.45 -13.17 5.43
N VAL A 557 -27.88 -12.24 4.57
CA VAL A 557 -27.10 -11.81 3.41
C VAL A 557 -25.96 -10.87 3.85
N GLY A 558 -24.73 -11.11 3.32
CA GLY A 558 -23.59 -10.25 3.58
C GLY A 558 -23.17 -10.22 5.05
N ALA A 559 -23.33 -11.29 5.80
CA ALA A 559 -22.77 -11.40 7.14
C ALA A 559 -21.25 -11.22 7.13
N GLY A 560 -20.61 -11.72 6.08
CA GLY A 560 -19.17 -11.71 5.90
C GLY A 560 -18.46 -12.75 6.77
N ALA A 561 -17.31 -13.20 6.27
CA ALA A 561 -16.48 -14.21 6.94
C ALA A 561 -14.99 -13.94 6.77
N LEU A 562 -14.22 -14.27 7.80
CA LEU A 562 -12.76 -14.27 7.79
C LEU A 562 -12.29 -15.68 8.12
N THR A 563 -11.67 -16.35 7.14
CA THR A 563 -11.27 -17.75 7.25
C THR A 563 -9.74 -17.86 7.36
N TYR A 564 -9.24 -18.46 8.44
CA TYR A 564 -7.82 -18.74 8.59
C TYR A 564 -7.46 -20.02 7.84
N VAL A 565 -6.43 -19.95 6.99
CA VAL A 565 -5.94 -21.07 6.19
C VAL A 565 -4.47 -21.31 6.49
N PRO A 566 -4.09 -22.53 6.93
CA PRO A 566 -2.68 -22.88 7.09
C PRO A 566 -1.94 -22.86 5.76
N GLY A 567 -0.75 -22.26 5.74
CA GLY A 567 0.14 -22.27 4.59
C GLY A 567 0.91 -23.57 4.42
N GLY A 568 1.81 -23.58 3.42
CA GLY A 568 2.74 -24.68 3.17
C GLY A 568 2.19 -25.82 2.31
N GLY A 569 1.01 -25.66 1.72
CA GLY A 569 0.46 -26.65 0.76
C GLY A 569 -0.98 -26.33 0.34
N PRO A 570 -1.48 -27.06 -0.65
CA PRO A 570 -2.86 -26.88 -1.11
C PRO A 570 -3.85 -27.22 0.01
N TRP A 571 -4.87 -26.39 0.11
CA TRP A 571 -5.96 -26.54 1.06
C TRP A 571 -7.29 -26.45 0.32
N SER A 572 -8.24 -27.31 0.65
CA SER A 572 -9.57 -27.33 0.06
C SER A 572 -10.64 -27.44 1.14
N GLY A 573 -11.84 -26.94 0.86
CA GLY A 573 -12.95 -26.96 1.79
C GLY A 573 -13.95 -25.86 1.55
N VAL A 574 -14.84 -25.65 2.51
CA VAL A 574 -15.88 -24.63 2.44
C VAL A 574 -15.74 -23.59 3.55
N VAL A 575 -16.05 -22.33 3.23
CA VAL A 575 -16.21 -21.29 4.24
C VAL A 575 -17.44 -21.60 5.11
N SER A 576 -17.27 -21.58 6.44
CA SER A 576 -18.31 -22.01 7.35
C SER A 576 -18.12 -21.46 8.77
N ILE A 577 -19.15 -21.56 9.59
CA ILE A 577 -19.12 -21.14 11.00
C ILE A 577 -18.11 -21.93 11.88
N VAL A 578 -17.60 -23.06 11.39
CA VAL A 578 -16.64 -23.89 12.15
C VAL A 578 -15.17 -23.59 11.83
N ASN A 579 -14.90 -22.76 10.81
CA ASN A 579 -13.54 -22.38 10.42
C ASN A 579 -13.34 -20.88 10.21
N SER A 580 -14.35 -20.05 10.52
CA SER A 580 -14.30 -18.62 10.25
C SER A 580 -14.77 -17.78 11.44
N LEU A 581 -14.26 -16.56 11.55
CA LEU A 581 -14.91 -15.45 12.25
C LEU A 581 -15.97 -14.88 11.31
N PHE A 582 -17.15 -14.53 11.79
CA PHE A 582 -18.25 -14.09 10.93
C PHE A 582 -19.17 -13.08 11.59
N GLY A 583 -19.92 -12.36 10.79
CA GLY A 583 -20.99 -11.46 11.21
C GLY A 583 -22.28 -12.20 11.56
N SER A 584 -23.15 -11.56 12.29
CA SER A 584 -24.41 -12.13 12.78
C SER A 584 -25.66 -11.44 12.25
N SER A 585 -25.48 -10.28 11.63
CA SER A 585 -26.55 -9.44 11.06
C SER A 585 -26.40 -9.30 9.55
N GLU A 586 -27.49 -8.93 8.89
CA GLU A 586 -27.46 -8.60 7.46
C GLU A 586 -26.57 -7.39 7.21
N SER A 587 -25.68 -7.50 6.24
CA SER A 587 -24.75 -6.45 5.85
C SER A 587 -23.71 -6.06 6.92
N ASP A 588 -23.37 -6.95 7.88
CA ASP A 588 -22.23 -6.76 8.78
C ASP A 588 -20.90 -6.68 8.01
N PHE A 589 -20.80 -7.31 6.84
CA PHE A 589 -19.65 -7.33 5.93
C PHE A 589 -18.33 -7.47 6.69
N VAL A 590 -18.21 -8.52 7.51
CA VAL A 590 -16.99 -8.79 8.28
C VAL A 590 -15.76 -8.79 7.38
N GLY A 591 -14.74 -7.98 7.74
CA GLY A 591 -13.57 -7.71 6.90
C GLY A 591 -13.69 -6.45 6.04
N GLY A 592 -14.81 -5.71 6.14
CA GLY A 592 -15.01 -4.40 5.53
C GLY A 592 -15.32 -4.43 4.04
N LEU A 593 -15.77 -3.29 3.52
CA LEU A 593 -15.94 -3.06 2.09
C LEU A 593 -14.85 -2.11 1.57
N PRO A 594 -14.05 -2.49 0.57
CA PRO A 594 -13.12 -1.56 -0.08
C PRO A 594 -13.88 -0.39 -0.76
N PRO A 595 -13.26 0.83 -0.84
CA PRO A 595 -11.91 1.20 -0.39
C PRO A 595 -11.86 1.90 0.98
N ALA A 596 -12.98 2.15 1.68
CA ALA A 596 -12.99 3.07 2.81
C ALA A 596 -13.67 2.59 4.10
N LEU A 597 -14.31 1.41 4.11
CA LEU A 597 -15.17 0.98 5.23
C LEU A 597 -14.64 -0.27 5.94
N GLY A 598 -13.38 -0.23 6.39
CA GLY A 598 -12.75 -1.33 7.12
C GLY A 598 -11.79 -2.16 6.27
N GLY A 599 -11.41 -3.33 6.76
CA GLY A 599 -10.46 -4.23 6.10
C GLY A 599 -9.86 -5.24 7.07
N ALA A 600 -8.97 -6.08 6.54
CA ALA A 600 -8.12 -6.96 7.33
C ALA A 600 -6.66 -6.78 6.90
N TRP A 601 -5.73 -6.76 7.85
CA TRP A 601 -4.30 -6.63 7.57
C TRP A 601 -3.45 -7.32 8.62
N ALA A 602 -2.32 -7.86 8.18
CA ALA A 602 -1.34 -8.50 9.05
C ALA A 602 -0.58 -7.45 9.87
N VAL A 603 -0.30 -7.78 11.13
CA VAL A 603 0.53 -6.98 12.04
C VAL A 603 1.48 -7.89 12.82
N GLY A 604 2.65 -7.36 13.21
CA GLY A 604 3.65 -8.13 13.96
C GLY A 604 3.99 -9.48 13.31
N ASP A 605 4.17 -10.52 14.12
CA ASP A 605 4.58 -11.85 13.69
C ASP A 605 3.39 -12.77 13.29
N GLY A 606 2.40 -12.22 12.58
CA GLY A 606 1.27 -13.01 12.06
C GLY A 606 -0.02 -12.88 12.86
N ASP A 607 -0.19 -11.77 13.57
CA ASP A 607 -1.49 -11.34 14.04
C ASP A 607 -2.25 -10.62 12.91
N VAL A 608 -3.56 -10.60 12.99
CA VAL A 608 -4.44 -9.95 12.02
C VAL A 608 -5.39 -9.01 12.74
N ILE A 609 -5.39 -7.76 12.33
CA ILE A 609 -6.44 -6.81 12.70
C ILE A 609 -7.54 -6.87 11.65
N VAL A 610 -8.78 -6.93 12.11
CA VAL A 610 -9.97 -6.89 11.27
C VAL A 610 -10.84 -5.72 11.75
N LEU A 611 -11.07 -4.75 10.88
CA LEU A 611 -12.00 -3.66 11.13
C LEU A 611 -13.27 -3.88 10.30
N SER A 612 -14.36 -4.20 10.96
CA SER A 612 -15.69 -4.39 10.38
C SER A 612 -16.54 -3.16 10.68
N ALA A 613 -16.41 -2.12 9.88
CA ALA A 613 -16.99 -0.80 10.14
C ALA A 613 -18.53 -0.80 10.13
N LEU A 614 -19.16 -1.71 9.37
CA LEU A 614 -20.60 -1.82 9.23
C LEU A 614 -21.22 -2.85 10.17
N TRP A 615 -20.42 -3.45 11.07
CA TRP A 615 -20.92 -4.44 12.02
C TRP A 615 -21.93 -3.82 13.02
N ASP A 616 -23.05 -4.54 13.22
CA ASP A 616 -24.15 -4.13 14.09
C ASP A 616 -23.98 -4.63 15.54
N ASN A 617 -24.04 -3.75 16.53
CA ASN A 617 -24.07 -4.12 17.93
C ASN A 617 -25.53 -4.29 18.39
N GLY A 618 -26.13 -5.40 18.07
CA GLY A 618 -27.54 -5.67 18.35
C GLY A 618 -28.44 -4.72 17.57
N SER A 619 -29.06 -3.74 18.26
CA SER A 619 -29.91 -2.72 17.62
C SER A 619 -29.16 -1.43 17.24
N ILE A 620 -27.87 -1.37 17.47
CA ILE A 620 -27.03 -0.20 17.13
C ILE A 620 -26.41 -0.46 15.76
N SER A 621 -26.95 0.20 14.73
CA SER A 621 -26.48 0.02 13.35
C SER A 621 -25.10 0.62 13.13
N ASP A 622 -24.28 -0.08 12.32
CA ASP A 622 -22.95 0.34 11.91
C ASP A 622 -22.06 0.76 13.11
N ALA A 623 -22.27 0.12 14.25
CA ALA A 623 -21.49 0.40 15.46
C ALA A 623 -20.00 0.14 15.25
N GLY A 624 -19.69 -0.83 14.41
CA GLY A 624 -18.35 -1.28 14.09
C GLY A 624 -17.75 -2.22 15.14
N ALA A 625 -16.83 -3.05 14.67
CA ALA A 625 -16.04 -3.96 15.48
C ALA A 625 -14.59 -4.00 15.01
N ALA A 626 -13.65 -3.83 15.93
CA ALA A 626 -12.21 -4.00 15.67
C ALA A 626 -11.74 -5.26 16.41
N THR A 627 -11.33 -6.27 15.64
CA THR A 627 -10.96 -7.60 16.13
C THR A 627 -9.45 -7.81 15.96
N LEU A 628 -8.79 -8.36 16.98
CA LEU A 628 -7.43 -8.89 16.87
C LEU A 628 -7.47 -10.41 16.94
N THR A 629 -6.95 -11.08 15.92
CA THR A 629 -6.86 -12.54 15.87
C THR A 629 -5.47 -13.02 15.45
N ARG A 630 -5.13 -14.23 15.85
CA ARG A 630 -3.88 -14.91 15.52
C ARG A 630 -4.07 -16.42 15.49
N LYS A 631 -3.19 -17.15 14.82
CA LYS A 631 -3.29 -18.62 14.69
C LYS A 631 -3.56 -19.34 16.02
N ALA A 632 -2.80 -19.00 17.07
CA ALA A 632 -2.91 -19.65 18.38
C ALA A 632 -4.22 -19.34 19.12
N LEU A 633 -4.87 -18.22 18.79
CA LEU A 633 -6.10 -17.76 19.42
C LEU A 633 -7.28 -17.74 18.43
N PHE A 634 -7.08 -18.21 17.20
CA PHE A 634 -8.14 -18.25 16.22
C PHE A 634 -9.23 -19.22 16.69
N SER A 635 -10.34 -18.66 17.12
CA SER A 635 -11.53 -19.39 17.54
C SER A 635 -12.67 -19.01 16.59
N PRO A 636 -13.11 -19.91 15.73
CA PRO A 636 -14.25 -19.69 14.88
C PRO A 636 -15.48 -19.26 15.70
N GLY A 637 -16.26 -18.33 15.16
CA GLY A 637 -17.45 -17.85 15.82
C GLY A 637 -17.86 -16.44 15.41
N PRO A 638 -18.95 -15.92 15.96
CA PRO A 638 -19.42 -14.58 15.66
C PRO A 638 -18.48 -13.51 16.25
N ILE A 639 -18.28 -12.43 15.50
CA ILE A 639 -17.64 -11.22 16.00
C ILE A 639 -18.57 -10.56 17.04
N GLY A 640 -17.97 -10.02 18.11
CA GLY A 640 -18.70 -9.35 19.17
C GLY A 640 -17.83 -8.98 20.37
N PRO A 641 -18.43 -8.51 21.48
CA PRO A 641 -17.70 -7.98 22.64
C PRO A 641 -16.76 -8.98 23.35
N ARG A 642 -16.79 -10.26 22.96
CA ARG A 642 -15.93 -11.30 23.54
C ARG A 642 -14.55 -11.38 22.88
N ASN A 643 -14.44 -10.92 21.63
CA ASN A 643 -13.23 -11.04 20.81
C ASN A 643 -12.86 -9.74 20.09
N SER A 644 -13.62 -8.66 20.31
CA SER A 644 -13.45 -7.40 19.59
C SER A 644 -13.75 -6.20 20.49
N VAL A 645 -13.10 -5.08 20.18
CA VAL A 645 -13.58 -3.76 20.61
C VAL A 645 -14.77 -3.41 19.74
N VAL A 646 -15.94 -3.22 20.36
CA VAL A 646 -17.18 -2.91 19.63
C VAL A 646 -17.63 -1.49 19.88
N GLY A 647 -18.23 -0.88 18.88
CA GLY A 647 -18.86 0.43 19.01
C GLY A 647 -20.13 0.38 19.88
N THR A 648 -20.43 1.50 20.49
CA THR A 648 -21.58 1.69 21.39
C THR A 648 -22.55 2.77 20.91
N LEU A 649 -22.17 3.45 19.81
CA LEU A 649 -22.95 4.49 19.17
C LEU A 649 -23.20 4.13 17.70
N PRO A 650 -24.33 4.57 17.11
CA PRO A 650 -24.60 4.35 15.68
C PRO A 650 -23.51 5.01 14.82
N PHE A 651 -23.11 4.32 13.74
CA PHE A 651 -22.13 4.79 12.75
C PHE A 651 -20.72 5.04 13.33
N GLU A 652 -20.42 4.53 14.51
CA GLU A 652 -19.12 4.68 15.16
C GLU A 652 -18.01 3.94 14.37
N GLY A 653 -18.36 2.83 13.73
CA GLY A 653 -17.42 2.00 12.98
C GLY A 653 -16.68 2.73 11.87
N GLY A 654 -17.34 3.68 11.20
CA GLY A 654 -16.73 4.46 10.11
C GLY A 654 -15.64 5.46 10.53
N VAL A 655 -15.51 5.70 11.84
CA VAL A 655 -14.50 6.63 12.41
C VAL A 655 -13.58 5.96 13.43
N MET A 656 -13.67 4.65 13.60
CA MET A 656 -12.70 3.90 14.39
C MET A 656 -11.34 3.92 13.74
N VAL A 657 -10.30 4.16 14.53
CA VAL A 657 -8.91 4.05 14.12
C VAL A 657 -8.20 3.01 14.96
N THR A 658 -7.27 2.27 14.37
CA THR A 658 -6.60 1.16 15.05
C THR A 658 -5.09 1.35 15.06
N ALA A 659 -4.45 0.88 16.13
CA ALA A 659 -3.00 0.75 16.25
C ALA A 659 -2.66 -0.57 16.95
N TYR A 660 -1.45 -1.06 16.75
CA TYR A 660 -0.99 -2.34 17.27
C TYR A 660 0.23 -2.18 18.19
N ASP A 661 0.15 -2.76 19.39
CA ASP A 661 1.26 -2.88 20.33
C ASP A 661 2.06 -4.15 20.02
N GLU A 662 3.14 -4.01 19.26
CA GLU A 662 3.98 -5.15 18.84
C GLU A 662 4.62 -5.87 20.03
N VAL A 663 4.94 -5.14 21.11
CA VAL A 663 5.61 -5.68 22.28
C VAL A 663 4.68 -6.58 23.10
N ARG A 664 3.43 -6.13 23.28
CA ARG A 664 2.42 -6.85 24.11
C ARG A 664 1.38 -7.54 23.27
N ARG A 665 1.45 -7.39 21.95
CA ARG A 665 0.55 -8.02 20.97
C ARG A 665 -0.92 -7.67 21.26
N ARG A 666 -1.21 -6.37 21.43
CA ARG A 666 -2.54 -5.86 21.79
C ARG A 666 -3.04 -4.89 20.73
N LEU A 667 -4.37 -4.83 20.59
CA LEU A 667 -5.04 -3.88 19.73
C LEU A 667 -5.41 -2.62 20.52
N VAL A 668 -5.10 -1.46 19.97
CA VAL A 668 -5.54 -0.16 20.49
C VAL A 668 -6.52 0.45 19.49
N VAL A 669 -7.69 0.85 19.96
CA VAL A 669 -8.76 1.40 19.12
C VAL A 669 -9.16 2.78 19.61
N GLY A 670 -9.01 3.78 18.76
CA GLY A 670 -9.55 5.12 18.97
C GLY A 670 -11.01 5.14 18.55
N ARG A 671 -11.87 5.59 19.44
CA ARG A 671 -13.33 5.69 19.30
C ARG A 671 -13.75 7.13 19.54
N SER A 672 -13.41 8.00 18.60
CA SER A 672 -13.51 9.46 18.77
C SER A 672 -14.93 9.95 19.01
N THR A 673 -15.94 9.31 18.43
CA THR A 673 -17.36 9.61 18.67
C THR A 673 -17.78 9.29 20.10
N ALA A 674 -17.27 8.19 20.67
CA ALA A 674 -17.48 7.80 22.06
C ALA A 674 -16.52 8.50 23.04
N ASN A 675 -15.59 9.31 22.52
CA ASN A 675 -14.55 9.99 23.29
C ASN A 675 -13.74 9.04 24.18
N THR A 676 -13.35 7.88 23.62
CA THR A 676 -12.72 6.76 24.35
C THR A 676 -11.62 6.12 23.48
N VAL A 677 -10.56 5.63 24.13
CA VAL A 677 -9.60 4.71 23.54
C VAL A 677 -9.70 3.38 24.26
N SER A 678 -9.81 2.29 23.51
CA SER A 678 -9.93 0.93 24.04
C SER A 678 -8.68 0.12 23.73
N ILE A 679 -8.14 -0.59 24.71
CA ILE A 679 -7.01 -1.53 24.56
C ILE A 679 -7.58 -2.93 24.72
N LEU A 680 -7.44 -3.78 23.70
CA LEU A 680 -7.87 -5.17 23.72
C LEU A 680 -6.65 -6.07 23.87
N ASP A 681 -6.61 -6.85 24.96
CA ASP A 681 -5.63 -7.89 25.21
C ASP A 681 -6.29 -9.27 25.07
N PRO A 682 -6.05 -10.00 24.01
CA PRO A 682 -6.66 -11.31 23.81
C PRO A 682 -6.09 -12.41 24.72
N GLU A 683 -4.98 -12.16 25.44
CA GLU A 683 -4.30 -13.15 26.29
C GLU A 683 -4.48 -12.95 27.80
N ALA A 684 -5.04 -11.84 28.24
CA ALA A 684 -5.01 -11.44 29.66
C ALA A 684 -5.82 -12.32 30.65
N ILE A 685 -6.34 -13.44 30.21
CA ILE A 685 -7.18 -14.35 31.05
C ILE A 685 -6.36 -15.30 31.93
N PHE A 686 -5.05 -15.43 31.70
CA PHE A 686 -4.21 -16.31 32.52
C PHE A 686 -3.50 -15.63 33.70
N ALA A 687 -3.66 -14.32 33.89
CA ALA A 687 -2.97 -13.58 34.94
C ALA A 687 -3.70 -13.57 36.30
N ASP A 688 -4.99 -13.87 36.37
CA ASP A 688 -5.77 -13.87 37.61
C ASP A 688 -5.90 -15.27 38.25
N GLY A 689 -4.77 -15.89 38.54
CA GLY A 689 -4.62 -16.71 39.76
C GLY A 689 -5.35 -18.04 39.85
N PHE A 690 -5.71 -18.72 38.74
CA PHE A 690 -6.04 -20.14 38.79
C PHE A 690 -4.96 -20.95 38.10
N GLY A 691 -4.04 -21.45 38.92
CA GLY A 691 -2.92 -22.27 38.51
C GLY A 691 -3.34 -23.44 37.63
N ALA A 692 -2.46 -23.75 36.67
CA ALA A 692 -2.49 -24.99 35.92
C ALA A 692 -2.48 -26.20 36.88
N PRO A 693 -3.16 -27.33 36.56
CA PRO A 693 -3.11 -28.54 37.31
C PRO A 693 -1.72 -29.21 37.26
#